data_01c6fbd8087c05ad2c5a7b15a5e9a462
#
_entry.id   01c6fbd8087c05ad2c5a7b15a5e9a462
#
_cell.length_a   1.000
_cell.length_b   1.000
_cell.length_c   1.000
_cell.angle_alpha   90.00
_cell.angle_beta   90.00
_cell.angle_gamma   90.00
#
_symmetry.space_group_name_H-M   'P 1'
#
loop_
_entity.id
_entity.type
_entity.pdbx_description
1 polymer ?
#
loop_
_entity_poly.entity_id
_entity_poly.type
_entity_poly.pdbx_seq_one_letter_code
_entity_poly.pdbx_strand_id
1 'polypeptide(L)'
;MIKKQLSASNLSLILAICFGIILLVFYFGDNIIRLNTVYFNGTGDGIKNYYTAEYHAKHDDNLFRFNGMNYPEGEHVMFTDGFFPIVAFIKILKPLVNLTDYTHGIINGVIVFSFLIAVFFLFKVFRELKINDWVSAIAAPLLVFLSPQVMRVPGHYSLSLMFFIPLLIYLLLKFYRHKRWKYIIWAGVTVFLCSLCHLYYFALGGVLVGGAVFYLVLFDRKNISILHSVKFLFFAVILPYIFIFLLMKISDSVTDRSAYPYGFLVYKSEWEGLFLKDANIEWQWLKSFLKPDPVEWEGWSFIGHAGIFGYLFAFSLFASLPFLLDTHLAAFFTVLIAGLLIWVFLKRKMKLYNLSDNPIMNALLWSGFIAMFVSFAFPVNVFPDLYYHIGPIRELRGIGRMAWIFYFTVNIGLLYIVQNFIKKKNLRIILFAAVLIIMGCDMHKQNRVYLLPLGEGNSISEMKADIDKIPLNPDSLSNQYQAILTIPSFLVGSENINNIPENEDALAYSLLLSQKSGLPVVSSFMSRTSMSQTIRKTAFFYGPYNKPDEYLQSINSNKNFLIVSVPPLRPLLYGEELILKNSDTLWKHERFMICSINIDTLKKLYAIGSQDDSLLSAAAPLLWQDFSEGNNSSGYFTAGTSPLLDLKQPVLAAELPLNYKPDSSIEAEISFWYSDISQDGLLRGSCEIVFLDSDNNVIGYDLENLYRNMRQIDGTWGLYVRNILIPAEARSMRISLIHYELKINIITIDNILVRAVNDDIIMRGETWYMKNNYFYKKIK
;
A
#
# COMPACT_ATOMS: atom_id res chain seq x y z
N MET A 1 -2.50 49.12 33.62
CA MET A 1 -2.24 48.39 32.36
C MET A 1 -0.90 47.67 32.46
N ILE A 2 -0.93 46.39 32.79
CA ILE A 2 0.31 45.58 32.92
C ILE A 2 0.68 45.16 31.48
N LYS A 3 1.67 45.81 30.87
CA LYS A 3 2.38 45.30 29.69
C LYS A 3 3.10 44.02 30.13
N LYS A 4 2.48 42.86 29.99
CA LYS A 4 3.17 41.56 29.99
C LYS A 4 4.12 41.56 28.81
N GLN A 5 5.40 41.89 28.99
CA GLN A 5 6.43 41.66 28.00
C GLN A 5 6.37 40.14 27.65
N LEU A 6 6.05 39.83 26.39
CA LEU A 6 6.11 38.48 25.89
C LEU A 6 7.51 37.93 26.17
N SER A 7 7.61 36.81 26.88
CA SER A 7 8.93 36.18 27.09
C SER A 7 9.54 35.83 25.73
N ALA A 8 10.86 35.90 25.59
CA ALA A 8 11.56 35.54 24.35
C ALA A 8 11.11 34.19 23.79
N SER A 9 10.74 33.28 24.67
CA SER A 9 10.18 31.98 24.37
C SER A 9 8.80 32.01 23.74
N ASN A 10 7.93 32.91 24.14
CA ASN A 10 6.60 33.01 23.53
C ASN A 10 6.69 33.67 22.16
N LEU A 11 7.61 34.65 22.01
CA LEU A 11 7.86 35.27 20.71
C LEU A 11 8.41 34.27 19.69
N SER A 12 9.38 33.44 20.08
CA SER A 12 9.94 32.38 19.17
C SER A 12 8.94 31.32 18.80
N LEU A 13 7.98 30.95 19.68
CA LEU A 13 6.87 30.05 19.31
C LEU A 13 5.93 30.71 18.29
N ILE A 14 5.58 31.98 18.51
CA ILE A 14 4.75 32.72 17.56
C ILE A 14 5.44 32.76 16.19
N LEU A 15 6.73 33.03 16.13
CA LEU A 15 7.50 33.04 14.91
C LEU A 15 7.54 31.67 14.24
N ALA A 16 7.67 30.57 15.01
CA ALA A 16 7.60 29.21 14.45
C ALA A 16 6.25 28.94 13.76
N ILE A 17 5.16 29.32 14.43
CA ILE A 17 3.80 29.14 13.86
C ILE A 17 3.59 30.05 12.65
N CYS A 18 4.01 31.33 12.73
CA CYS A 18 3.92 32.26 11.58
C CYS A 18 4.73 31.74 10.37
N PHE A 19 5.93 31.22 10.60
CA PHE A 19 6.74 30.63 9.53
C PHE A 19 6.06 29.35 8.97
N GLY A 20 5.48 28.51 9.82
CA GLY A 20 4.67 27.38 9.40
C GLY A 20 3.46 27.80 8.54
N ILE A 21 2.76 28.88 8.92
CA ILE A 21 1.64 29.43 8.11
C ILE A 21 2.15 29.95 6.76
N ILE A 22 3.28 30.66 6.73
CA ILE A 22 3.88 31.12 5.47
C ILE A 22 4.18 29.94 4.55
N LEU A 23 4.78 28.86 5.06
CA LEU A 23 5.04 27.65 4.28
C LEU A 23 3.75 26.97 3.81
N LEU A 24 2.71 26.90 4.65
CA LEU A 24 1.41 26.39 4.25
C LEU A 24 0.82 27.19 3.09
N VAL A 25 0.76 28.52 3.22
CA VAL A 25 0.23 29.40 2.17
C VAL A 25 1.06 29.27 0.90
N PHE A 26 2.37 29.16 1.01
CA PHE A 26 3.27 29.04 -0.15
C PHE A 26 3.09 27.69 -0.89
N TYR A 27 2.98 26.56 -0.18
CA TYR A 27 2.92 25.25 -0.82
C TYR A 27 1.51 24.74 -1.13
N PHE A 28 0.52 25.13 -0.35
CA PHE A 28 -0.87 24.73 -0.62
C PHE A 28 -1.64 25.77 -1.47
N GLY A 29 -1.16 27.03 -1.52
CA GLY A 29 -1.74 28.08 -2.34
C GLY A 29 -3.25 28.24 -2.17
N ASP A 30 -3.96 28.33 -3.28
CA ASP A 30 -5.42 28.47 -3.32
C ASP A 30 -6.17 27.26 -2.75
N ASN A 31 -5.50 26.10 -2.61
CA ASN A 31 -6.12 24.91 -2.05
C ASN A 31 -6.61 25.12 -0.62
N ILE A 32 -5.98 26.04 0.16
CA ILE A 32 -6.41 26.37 1.52
C ILE A 32 -7.80 27.02 1.53
N ILE A 33 -8.12 27.82 0.52
CA ILE A 33 -9.42 28.50 0.41
C ILE A 33 -10.48 27.54 -0.13
N ARG A 34 -10.08 26.56 -0.91
CA ARG A 34 -10.95 25.62 -1.64
C ARG A 34 -11.04 24.25 -1.00
N LEU A 35 -10.80 24.11 0.32
CA LEU A 35 -10.72 22.83 1.03
C LEU A 35 -11.91 21.90 0.74
N ASN A 36 -13.13 22.41 0.58
CA ASN A 36 -14.31 21.57 0.36
C ASN A 36 -14.54 21.18 -1.10
N THR A 37 -13.75 21.70 -2.03
CA THR A 37 -13.95 21.46 -3.47
C THR A 37 -12.73 20.91 -4.18
N VAL A 38 -11.54 21.08 -3.59
CA VAL A 38 -10.29 20.62 -4.19
C VAL A 38 -9.98 19.18 -3.80
N TYR A 39 -9.74 18.34 -4.78
CA TYR A 39 -9.14 17.03 -4.61
C TYR A 39 -7.62 17.19 -4.68
N PHE A 40 -6.89 16.86 -3.64
CA PHE A 40 -5.42 16.92 -3.65
C PHE A 40 -4.82 15.97 -4.69
N ASN A 41 -5.49 14.83 -4.91
CA ASN A 41 -5.25 13.96 -6.05
C ASN A 41 -6.60 13.37 -6.50
N GLY A 42 -6.87 13.46 -7.80
CA GLY A 42 -8.10 12.96 -8.42
C GLY A 42 -8.02 11.55 -9.00
N THR A 43 -6.89 10.84 -8.81
CA THR A 43 -6.66 9.50 -9.38
C THR A 43 -6.38 8.46 -8.30
N GLY A 44 -6.51 7.19 -8.63
CA GLY A 44 -6.14 6.04 -7.81
C GLY A 44 -6.60 6.14 -6.34
N ASP A 45 -5.65 5.99 -5.40
CA ASP A 45 -5.91 6.10 -3.97
C ASP A 45 -6.47 7.47 -3.55
N GLY A 46 -6.13 8.54 -4.28
CA GLY A 46 -6.58 9.88 -3.94
C GLY A 46 -8.09 10.01 -3.99
N ILE A 47 -8.71 9.73 -5.14
CA ILE A 47 -10.17 9.79 -5.29
C ILE A 47 -10.87 8.74 -4.45
N LYS A 48 -10.30 7.53 -4.36
CA LYS A 48 -10.84 6.43 -3.55
C LYS A 48 -11.00 6.82 -2.07
N ASN A 49 -9.99 7.43 -1.47
CA ASN A 49 -10.01 7.79 -0.06
C ASN A 49 -11.03 8.89 0.26
N TYR A 50 -11.22 9.88 -0.61
CA TYR A 50 -12.31 10.84 -0.46
C TYR A 50 -13.66 10.17 -0.61
N TYR A 51 -13.84 9.39 -1.68
CA TYR A 51 -15.09 8.68 -1.93
C TYR A 51 -15.51 7.80 -0.74
N THR A 52 -14.59 6.99 -0.20
CA THR A 52 -14.92 6.09 0.91
C THR A 52 -15.38 6.86 2.14
N ALA A 53 -14.74 7.99 2.45
CA ALA A 53 -15.15 8.84 3.57
C ALA A 53 -16.51 9.50 3.34
N GLU A 54 -16.71 10.12 2.17
CA GLU A 54 -17.91 10.86 1.82
C GLU A 54 -19.14 9.94 1.68
N TYR A 55 -18.97 8.80 0.97
CA TYR A 55 -20.03 7.81 0.83
C TYR A 55 -20.44 7.26 2.18
N HIS A 56 -19.46 6.86 3.01
CA HIS A 56 -19.73 6.32 4.34
C HIS A 56 -20.42 7.33 5.27
N ALA A 57 -20.04 8.61 5.21
CA ALA A 57 -20.69 9.67 5.97
C ALA A 57 -22.15 9.88 5.56
N LYS A 58 -22.44 9.78 4.25
CA LYS A 58 -23.72 10.18 3.67
C LYS A 58 -24.73 9.03 3.57
N HIS A 59 -24.28 7.85 3.11
CA HIS A 59 -25.17 6.79 2.64
C HIS A 59 -25.17 5.53 3.53
N ASP A 60 -24.15 5.28 4.35
CA ASP A 60 -24.14 4.12 5.22
C ASP A 60 -24.79 4.42 6.58
N ASP A 61 -25.62 3.51 7.08
CA ASP A 61 -26.20 3.59 8.42
C ASP A 61 -25.25 2.99 9.48
N ASN A 62 -24.59 1.88 9.14
CA ASN A 62 -23.68 1.20 10.06
C ASN A 62 -22.37 1.99 10.23
N LEU A 63 -21.86 2.07 11.46
CA LEU A 63 -20.65 2.81 11.78
C LEU A 63 -19.37 2.11 11.29
N PHE A 64 -19.35 0.78 11.25
CA PHE A 64 -18.17 -0.02 10.99
C PHE A 64 -18.18 -0.70 9.61
N ARG A 65 -19.29 -0.65 8.89
CA ARG A 65 -19.44 -1.26 7.58
C ARG A 65 -19.62 -0.21 6.51
N PHE A 66 -18.73 -0.25 5.53
CA PHE A 66 -18.76 0.55 4.32
C PHE A 66 -19.38 -0.28 3.19
N ASN A 67 -20.43 0.21 2.55
CA ASN A 67 -21.12 -0.51 1.49
C ASN A 67 -20.91 0.12 0.11
N GLY A 68 -20.16 1.21 -0.02
CA GLY A 68 -19.99 1.93 -1.29
C GLY A 68 -19.27 1.16 -2.40
N MET A 69 -18.43 0.19 -2.06
CA MET A 69 -17.77 -0.71 -3.01
C MET A 69 -17.93 -2.16 -2.57
N ASN A 70 -17.46 -3.09 -3.44
CA ASN A 70 -17.48 -4.51 -3.13
C ASN A 70 -18.90 -5.08 -2.97
N TYR A 71 -19.89 -4.55 -3.73
CA TYR A 71 -21.27 -5.04 -3.67
C TYR A 71 -21.38 -6.53 -4.00
N PRO A 72 -22.19 -7.34 -3.31
CA PRO A 72 -23.12 -6.96 -2.23
C PRO A 72 -22.50 -6.97 -0.83
N GLU A 73 -21.26 -7.42 -0.67
CA GLU A 73 -20.65 -7.71 0.63
C GLU A 73 -20.23 -6.45 1.39
N GLY A 74 -19.78 -5.38 0.69
CA GLY A 74 -19.16 -4.21 1.32
C GLY A 74 -17.81 -4.54 1.96
N GLU A 75 -17.33 -3.66 2.86
CA GLU A 75 -16.04 -3.84 3.54
C GLU A 75 -16.05 -3.23 4.94
N HIS A 76 -15.14 -3.66 5.81
CA HIS A 76 -14.93 -3.02 7.10
C HIS A 76 -14.23 -1.67 6.93
N VAL A 77 -14.71 -0.59 7.60
CA VAL A 77 -14.22 0.78 7.42
C VAL A 77 -12.72 0.96 7.68
N MET A 78 -12.12 0.13 8.52
CA MET A 78 -10.67 0.18 8.80
C MET A 78 -9.79 -0.17 7.60
N PHE A 79 -10.36 -0.80 6.56
CA PHE A 79 -9.64 -1.20 5.33
C PHE A 79 -9.95 -0.31 4.13
N THR A 80 -10.68 0.79 4.37
CA THR A 80 -11.06 1.75 3.31
C THR A 80 -10.14 2.97 3.22
N ASP A 81 -9.26 3.19 4.21
CA ASP A 81 -8.42 4.38 4.38
C ASP A 81 -9.19 5.71 4.47
N GLY A 82 -10.49 5.65 4.78
CA GLY A 82 -11.44 6.77 4.76
C GLY A 82 -11.48 7.63 6.03
N PHE A 83 -10.41 7.77 6.82
CA PHE A 83 -10.40 8.60 8.04
C PHE A 83 -11.51 8.26 9.05
N PHE A 84 -11.66 7.01 9.38
CA PHE A 84 -12.78 6.52 10.20
C PHE A 84 -13.16 7.39 11.42
N PRO A 85 -12.24 7.88 12.29
CA PRO A 85 -12.66 8.68 13.46
C PRO A 85 -13.36 9.99 13.08
N ILE A 86 -12.93 10.62 11.98
CA ILE A 86 -13.54 11.87 11.50
C ILE A 86 -14.94 11.58 10.96
N VAL A 87 -15.06 10.54 10.13
CA VAL A 87 -16.35 10.13 9.54
C VAL A 87 -17.32 9.67 10.64
N ALA A 88 -16.83 8.90 11.62
CA ALA A 88 -17.64 8.49 12.78
C ALA A 88 -18.16 9.71 13.56
N PHE A 89 -17.30 10.72 13.77
CA PHE A 89 -17.70 11.97 14.43
C PHE A 89 -18.77 12.72 13.62
N ILE A 90 -18.62 12.84 12.30
CA ILE A 90 -19.62 13.45 11.40
C ILE A 90 -20.95 12.70 11.49
N LYS A 91 -20.94 11.36 11.44
CA LYS A 91 -22.14 10.53 11.54
C LYS A 91 -22.84 10.68 12.90
N ILE A 92 -22.08 10.70 13.99
CA ILE A 92 -22.64 10.90 15.36
C ILE A 92 -23.28 12.28 15.50
N LEU A 93 -22.70 13.31 14.89
CA LEU A 93 -23.23 14.67 14.91
C LEU A 93 -24.40 14.90 13.94
N LYS A 94 -24.59 14.05 12.94
CA LYS A 94 -25.59 14.20 11.87
C LYS A 94 -27.01 14.53 12.39
N PRO A 95 -27.50 13.97 13.51
CA PRO A 95 -28.81 14.34 14.06
C PRO A 95 -28.90 15.77 14.60
N LEU A 96 -27.76 16.38 14.98
CA LEU A 96 -27.68 17.73 15.53
C LEU A 96 -27.30 18.75 14.46
N VAL A 97 -26.25 18.43 13.69
CA VAL A 97 -25.71 19.26 12.60
C VAL A 97 -25.29 18.34 11.46
N ASN A 98 -25.89 18.50 10.30
CA ASN A 98 -25.50 17.73 9.13
C ASN A 98 -24.22 18.30 8.50
N LEU A 99 -23.09 17.61 8.73
CA LEU A 99 -21.76 17.94 8.20
C LEU A 99 -21.35 17.05 7.03
N THR A 100 -22.24 16.19 6.52
CA THR A 100 -21.87 15.19 5.51
C THR A 100 -21.35 15.81 4.22
N ASP A 101 -21.89 16.94 3.77
CA ASP A 101 -21.45 17.64 2.57
C ASP A 101 -20.11 18.40 2.76
N TYR A 102 -19.65 18.51 4.00
CA TYR A 102 -18.35 19.11 4.36
C TYR A 102 -17.28 18.07 4.68
N THR A 103 -17.59 16.77 4.54
CA THR A 103 -16.63 15.68 4.87
C THR A 103 -15.30 15.87 4.17
N HIS A 104 -15.31 16.19 2.89
CA HIS A 104 -14.14 16.49 2.07
C HIS A 104 -13.28 17.63 2.67
N GLY A 105 -13.91 18.78 2.89
CA GLY A 105 -13.25 19.96 3.44
C GLY A 105 -12.69 19.74 4.86
N ILE A 106 -13.39 18.95 5.67
CA ILE A 106 -12.92 18.59 7.02
C ILE A 106 -11.66 17.73 6.93
N ILE A 107 -11.61 16.74 6.03
CA ILE A 107 -10.42 15.89 5.81
C ILE A 107 -9.24 16.75 5.37
N ASN A 108 -9.43 17.58 4.33
CA ASN A 108 -8.40 18.48 3.85
C ASN A 108 -7.92 19.44 4.95
N GLY A 109 -8.86 19.99 5.71
CA GLY A 109 -8.55 20.85 6.86
C GLY A 109 -7.69 20.12 7.91
N VAL A 110 -8.05 18.89 8.27
CA VAL A 110 -7.26 18.09 9.22
C VAL A 110 -5.84 17.86 8.71
N ILE A 111 -5.68 17.53 7.42
CA ILE A 111 -4.35 17.35 6.81
C ILE A 111 -3.54 18.65 6.92
N VAL A 112 -4.08 19.76 6.42
CA VAL A 112 -3.40 21.07 6.42
C VAL A 112 -3.05 21.53 7.84
N PHE A 113 -4.01 21.49 8.77
CA PHE A 113 -3.76 21.90 10.15
C PHE A 113 -2.82 20.95 10.91
N SER A 114 -2.71 19.68 10.48
CA SER A 114 -1.76 18.73 11.08
C SER A 114 -0.31 19.22 11.01
N PHE A 115 0.06 19.97 9.97
CA PHE A 115 1.38 20.58 9.85
C PHE A 115 1.64 21.61 10.98
N LEU A 116 0.70 22.51 11.26
CA LEU A 116 0.86 23.50 12.31
C LEU A 116 0.91 22.85 13.70
N ILE A 117 0.10 21.83 13.93
CA ILE A 117 0.14 21.06 15.17
C ILE A 117 1.49 20.36 15.31
N ALA A 118 2.04 19.82 14.23
CA ALA A 118 3.38 19.21 14.21
C ALA A 118 4.48 20.24 14.52
N VAL A 119 4.43 21.42 13.90
CA VAL A 119 5.36 22.53 14.17
C VAL A 119 5.32 22.92 15.64
N PHE A 120 4.12 23.07 16.21
CA PHE A 120 3.95 23.40 17.63
C PHE A 120 4.62 22.34 18.53
N PHE A 121 4.33 21.07 18.33
CA PHE A 121 4.89 20.02 19.19
C PHE A 121 6.38 19.82 18.97
N LEU A 122 6.88 19.91 17.74
CA LEU A 122 8.31 19.80 17.46
C LEU A 122 9.10 20.99 18.08
N PHE A 123 8.55 22.20 18.00
CA PHE A 123 9.10 23.34 18.73
C PHE A 123 9.16 23.06 20.25
N LYS A 124 8.09 22.49 20.83
CA LYS A 124 8.08 22.10 22.25
C LYS A 124 9.10 21.01 22.57
N VAL A 125 9.32 20.04 21.67
CA VAL A 125 10.40 19.04 21.80
C VAL A 125 11.77 19.71 21.89
N PHE A 126 12.07 20.64 20.99
CA PHE A 126 13.35 21.37 21.02
C PHE A 126 13.55 22.16 22.31
N ARG A 127 12.50 22.77 22.81
CA ARG A 127 12.52 23.48 24.10
C ARG A 127 12.79 22.54 25.28
N GLU A 128 12.15 21.37 25.32
CA GLU A 128 12.43 20.37 26.36
C GLU A 128 13.87 19.85 26.28
N LEU A 129 14.49 19.83 25.12
CA LEU A 129 15.89 19.44 24.90
C LEU A 129 16.86 20.63 25.07
N LYS A 130 16.38 21.84 25.44
CA LYS A 130 17.16 23.06 25.63
C LYS A 130 17.91 23.52 24.37
N ILE A 131 17.36 23.28 23.19
CA ILE A 131 17.83 23.85 21.93
C ILE A 131 17.46 25.34 21.90
N ASN A 132 18.31 26.18 21.32
CA ASN A 132 18.11 27.61 21.23
C ASN A 132 16.73 27.97 20.64
N ASP A 133 16.01 28.92 21.23
CA ASP A 133 14.65 29.30 20.88
C ASP A 133 14.49 29.75 19.41
N TRP A 134 15.46 30.53 18.91
CA TRP A 134 15.44 31.03 17.52
C TRP A 134 15.73 29.92 16.50
N VAL A 135 16.69 29.06 16.83
CA VAL A 135 16.96 27.87 16.04
C VAL A 135 15.72 26.97 15.98
N SER A 136 15.07 26.78 17.13
CA SER A 136 13.83 25.97 17.22
C SER A 136 12.69 26.58 16.40
N ALA A 137 12.58 27.94 16.36
CA ALA A 137 11.55 28.61 15.58
C ALA A 137 11.66 28.40 14.08
N ILE A 138 12.87 28.23 13.55
CA ILE A 138 13.13 27.99 12.13
C ILE A 138 13.16 26.49 11.84
N ALA A 139 13.84 25.69 12.67
CA ALA A 139 14.02 24.27 12.43
C ALA A 139 12.71 23.46 12.51
N ALA A 140 11.77 23.83 13.40
CA ALA A 140 10.54 23.07 13.56
C ALA A 140 9.68 23.07 12.27
N PRO A 141 9.36 24.21 11.65
CA PRO A 141 8.67 24.23 10.36
C PRO A 141 9.45 23.52 9.26
N LEU A 142 10.76 23.76 9.11
CA LEU A 142 11.57 23.14 8.08
C LEU A 142 11.52 21.61 8.17
N LEU A 143 11.69 21.05 9.38
CA LEU A 143 11.66 19.60 9.56
C LEU A 143 10.26 18.98 9.37
N VAL A 144 9.19 19.69 9.73
CA VAL A 144 7.85 19.20 9.48
C VAL A 144 7.58 19.12 7.98
N PHE A 145 7.92 20.17 7.23
CA PHE A 145 7.72 20.21 5.79
C PHE A 145 8.72 19.35 4.98
N LEU A 146 9.87 18.99 5.57
CA LEU A 146 10.83 18.04 4.98
C LEU A 146 10.51 16.57 5.33
N SER A 147 9.59 16.32 6.26
CA SER A 147 9.28 14.95 6.68
C SER A 147 8.95 14.04 5.49
N PRO A 148 9.46 12.79 5.45
CA PRO A 148 9.06 11.81 4.44
C PRO A 148 7.54 11.57 4.40
N GLN A 149 6.84 11.83 5.48
CA GLN A 149 5.39 11.73 5.58
C GLN A 149 4.65 12.67 4.61
N VAL A 150 5.29 13.76 4.16
CA VAL A 150 4.73 14.69 3.16
C VAL A 150 4.42 13.99 1.84
N MET A 151 5.20 12.97 1.46
CA MET A 151 4.95 12.14 0.28
C MET A 151 3.60 11.41 0.32
N ARG A 152 2.92 11.36 1.45
CA ARG A 152 1.59 10.72 1.62
C ARG A 152 0.43 11.67 1.36
N VAL A 153 0.69 12.99 1.39
CA VAL A 153 -0.36 14.00 1.15
C VAL A 153 -1.03 13.86 -0.21
N PRO A 154 -0.33 13.50 -1.32
CA PRO A 154 -0.99 13.27 -2.61
C PRO A 154 -1.61 11.86 -2.73
N GLY A 155 -2.41 11.36 -1.77
CA GLY A 155 -3.11 10.08 -2.00
C GLY A 155 -3.38 9.27 -0.73
N HIS A 156 -2.42 9.09 0.16
CA HIS A 156 -2.62 8.36 1.42
C HIS A 156 -2.97 9.31 2.57
N TYR A 157 -4.11 9.96 2.48
CA TYR A 157 -4.53 11.04 3.38
C TYR A 157 -4.54 10.65 4.85
N SER A 158 -5.01 9.44 5.18
CA SER A 158 -5.06 8.93 6.55
C SER A 158 -3.67 8.76 7.20
N LEU A 159 -2.60 8.67 6.38
CA LEU A 159 -1.20 8.65 6.83
C LEU A 159 -0.56 10.04 6.95
N SER A 160 -1.27 11.10 6.58
CA SER A 160 -0.75 12.47 6.50
C SER A 160 -0.91 13.27 7.80
N LEU A 161 -1.11 12.61 8.96
CA LEU A 161 -1.16 13.27 10.27
C LEU A 161 0.25 13.61 10.76
N MET A 162 0.81 14.73 10.29
CA MET A 162 2.18 15.17 10.54
C MET A 162 2.55 15.29 12.02
N PHE A 163 1.56 15.54 12.88
CA PHE A 163 1.78 15.79 14.31
C PHE A 163 2.05 14.51 15.12
N PHE A 164 1.74 13.31 14.61
CA PHE A 164 1.76 12.09 15.42
C PHE A 164 3.12 11.84 16.10
N ILE A 165 4.20 11.78 15.32
CA ILE A 165 5.54 11.50 15.86
C ILE A 165 6.04 12.65 16.73
N PRO A 166 6.00 13.95 16.33
CA PRO A 166 6.37 15.06 17.19
C PRO A 166 5.62 15.11 18.51
N LEU A 167 4.31 14.89 18.50
CA LEU A 167 3.47 14.87 19.72
C LEU A 167 3.88 13.71 20.63
N LEU A 168 4.07 12.53 20.09
CA LEU A 168 4.42 11.35 20.90
C LEU A 168 5.81 11.49 21.52
N ILE A 169 6.80 12.05 20.79
CA ILE A 169 8.12 12.40 21.32
C ILE A 169 7.96 13.44 22.47
N TYR A 170 7.15 14.47 22.27
CA TYR A 170 6.91 15.48 23.30
C TYR A 170 6.31 14.86 24.56
N LEU A 171 5.30 14.01 24.44
CA LEU A 171 4.65 13.34 25.58
C LEU A 171 5.62 12.41 26.32
N LEU A 172 6.48 11.69 25.59
CA LEU A 172 7.53 10.84 26.15
C LEU A 172 8.54 11.68 26.95
N LEU A 173 9.02 12.82 26.41
CA LEU A 173 9.93 13.74 27.12
C LEU A 173 9.29 14.28 28.39
N LYS A 174 8.03 14.69 28.32
CA LYS A 174 7.27 15.19 29.48
C LYS A 174 7.05 14.10 30.52
N PHE A 175 6.74 12.89 30.09
CA PHE A 175 6.61 11.76 31.01
C PHE A 175 7.93 11.44 31.69
N TYR A 176 9.01 11.34 30.94
CA TYR A 176 10.34 11.08 31.49
C TYR A 176 10.71 12.10 32.57
N ARG A 177 10.43 13.40 32.35
CA ARG A 177 10.75 14.49 33.31
C ARG A 177 9.84 14.51 34.53
N HIS A 178 8.52 14.34 34.32
CA HIS A 178 7.52 14.60 35.37
C HIS A 178 6.85 13.35 35.93
N LYS A 179 6.90 12.21 35.26
CA LYS A 179 6.30 10.93 35.63
C LYS A 179 4.79 11.00 35.94
N ARG A 180 4.06 11.95 35.29
CA ARG A 180 2.63 12.19 35.53
C ARG A 180 1.74 11.40 34.58
N TRP A 181 0.68 10.80 35.11
CA TRP A 181 -0.31 10.01 34.37
C TRP A 181 -0.90 10.71 33.15
N LYS A 182 -1.14 12.03 33.22
CA LYS A 182 -1.71 12.77 32.09
C LYS A 182 -0.92 12.58 30.78
N TYR A 183 0.40 12.45 30.84
CA TYR A 183 1.23 12.25 29.64
C TYR A 183 1.10 10.84 29.08
N ILE A 184 0.87 9.83 29.95
CA ILE A 184 0.57 8.45 29.57
C ILE A 184 -0.80 8.41 28.87
N ILE A 185 -1.82 9.00 29.49
CA ILE A 185 -3.19 9.02 28.96
C ILE A 185 -3.22 9.69 27.57
N TRP A 186 -2.62 10.89 27.46
CA TRP A 186 -2.58 11.59 26.17
C TRP A 186 -1.80 10.81 25.10
N ALA A 187 -0.72 10.13 25.46
CA ALA A 187 0.00 9.26 24.52
C ALA A 187 -0.90 8.10 24.04
N GLY A 188 -1.60 7.41 24.97
CA GLY A 188 -2.54 6.35 24.65
C GLY A 188 -3.70 6.82 23.78
N VAL A 189 -4.31 7.95 24.11
CA VAL A 189 -5.38 8.57 23.29
C VAL A 189 -4.87 8.93 21.90
N THR A 190 -3.67 9.49 21.79
CA THR A 190 -3.06 9.82 20.48
C THR A 190 -2.84 8.58 19.65
N VAL A 191 -2.22 7.54 20.23
CA VAL A 191 -1.99 6.27 19.53
C VAL A 191 -3.32 5.64 19.11
N PHE A 192 -4.32 5.59 20.01
CA PHE A 192 -5.63 5.01 19.71
C PHE A 192 -6.34 5.74 18.56
N LEU A 193 -6.54 7.06 18.67
CA LEU A 193 -7.29 7.82 17.66
C LEU A 193 -6.59 7.85 16.31
N CYS A 194 -5.26 8.03 16.27
CA CYS A 194 -4.53 8.00 15.01
C CYS A 194 -4.53 6.60 14.40
N SER A 195 -4.48 5.53 15.21
CA SER A 195 -4.54 4.15 14.71
C SER A 195 -5.91 3.80 14.12
N LEU A 196 -6.98 4.43 14.58
CA LEU A 196 -8.30 4.32 13.94
C LEU A 196 -8.36 5.06 12.59
N CYS A 197 -7.49 6.06 12.35
CA CYS A 197 -7.33 6.63 11.01
C CYS A 197 -6.55 5.68 10.10
N HIS A 198 -5.47 5.08 10.63
CA HIS A 198 -4.65 4.10 9.90
C HIS A 198 -3.82 3.27 10.87
N LEU A 199 -3.90 1.94 10.77
CA LEU A 199 -3.25 1.00 11.71
C LEU A 199 -1.73 1.17 11.84
N TYR A 200 -1.06 1.77 10.86
CA TYR A 200 0.38 2.07 10.95
C TYR A 200 0.76 2.99 12.10
N TYR A 201 -0.12 3.86 12.57
CA TYR A 201 0.17 4.70 13.74
C TYR A 201 0.36 3.90 15.02
N PHE A 202 -0.33 2.76 15.14
CA PHE A 202 -0.06 1.82 16.23
C PHE A 202 1.38 1.28 16.15
N ALA A 203 1.82 0.83 14.96
CA ALA A 203 3.16 0.30 14.76
C ALA A 203 4.24 1.37 14.98
N LEU A 204 4.05 2.59 14.43
CA LEU A 204 4.93 3.73 14.67
C LEU A 204 5.02 4.07 16.17
N GLY A 205 3.88 4.11 16.86
CA GLY A 205 3.83 4.33 18.31
C GLY A 205 4.55 3.22 19.08
N GLY A 206 4.33 1.97 18.68
CA GLY A 206 4.96 0.79 19.28
C GLY A 206 6.48 0.79 19.15
N VAL A 207 7.00 1.07 17.96
CA VAL A 207 8.45 1.13 17.70
C VAL A 207 9.09 2.32 18.41
N LEU A 208 8.47 3.51 18.36
CA LEU A 208 9.00 4.71 19.02
C LEU A 208 9.04 4.55 20.55
N VAL A 209 7.92 4.19 21.14
CA VAL A 209 7.82 4.04 22.61
C VAL A 209 8.56 2.80 23.08
N GLY A 210 8.42 1.69 22.38
CA GLY A 210 9.09 0.42 22.72
C GLY A 210 10.60 0.56 22.69
N GLY A 211 11.16 1.18 21.64
CA GLY A 211 12.60 1.43 21.52
C GLY A 211 13.13 2.35 22.60
N ALA A 212 12.38 3.43 22.94
CA ALA A 212 12.76 4.32 24.01
C ALA A 212 12.70 3.64 25.39
N VAL A 213 11.63 2.90 25.67
CA VAL A 213 11.48 2.15 26.92
C VAL A 213 12.56 1.07 27.06
N PHE A 214 12.88 0.37 25.98
CA PHE A 214 13.97 -0.62 25.97
C PHE A 214 15.29 0.00 26.44
N TYR A 215 15.68 1.15 25.89
CA TYR A 215 16.87 1.85 26.33
C TYR A 215 16.78 2.29 27.81
N LEU A 216 15.68 2.91 28.23
CA LEU A 216 15.51 3.43 29.57
C LEU A 216 15.56 2.32 30.63
N VAL A 217 14.97 1.17 30.36
CA VAL A 217 14.98 0.00 31.24
C VAL A 217 16.39 -0.58 31.39
N LEU A 218 17.17 -0.60 30.33
CA LEU A 218 18.52 -1.18 30.37
C LEU A 218 19.55 -0.23 30.96
N PHE A 219 19.51 1.03 30.60
CA PHE A 219 20.64 1.94 30.80
C PHE A 219 20.35 3.16 31.72
N ASP A 220 19.06 3.45 32.05
CA ASP A 220 18.71 4.63 32.83
C ASP A 220 17.79 4.36 34.05
N ARG A 221 17.98 3.23 34.69
CA ARG A 221 17.20 2.85 35.91
C ARG A 221 17.34 3.83 37.08
N LYS A 222 18.39 4.66 37.08
CA LYS A 222 18.63 5.67 38.14
C LYS A 222 17.60 6.80 38.09
N ASN A 223 17.19 7.23 36.89
CA ASN A 223 16.29 8.36 36.69
C ASN A 223 14.82 7.95 36.54
N ILE A 224 14.57 6.74 36.04
CA ILE A 224 13.22 6.22 35.84
C ILE A 224 13.16 4.73 36.22
N SER A 225 12.19 4.35 37.07
CA SER A 225 12.04 2.95 37.44
C SER A 225 11.48 2.13 36.27
N ILE A 226 11.79 0.83 36.25
CA ILE A 226 11.26 -0.15 35.30
C ILE A 226 9.72 -0.09 35.26
N LEU A 227 9.09 -0.02 36.45
CA LEU A 227 7.64 0.04 36.56
C LEU A 227 7.03 1.25 35.84
N HIS A 228 7.66 2.45 35.93
CA HIS A 228 7.19 3.64 35.22
C HIS A 228 7.36 3.49 33.71
N SER A 229 8.46 2.92 33.26
CA SER A 229 8.72 2.70 31.83
C SER A 229 7.73 1.67 31.24
N VAL A 230 7.50 0.57 31.93
CA VAL A 230 6.53 -0.46 31.54
C VAL A 230 5.10 0.08 31.56
N LYS A 231 4.72 0.86 32.57
CA LYS A 231 3.41 1.54 32.60
C LYS A 231 3.20 2.44 31.38
N PHE A 232 4.24 3.20 31.00
CA PHE A 232 4.13 4.06 29.82
C PHE A 232 3.90 3.22 28.55
N LEU A 233 4.69 2.16 28.33
CA LEU A 233 4.53 1.27 27.20
C LEU A 233 3.13 0.61 27.18
N PHE A 234 2.70 0.11 28.33
CA PHE A 234 1.42 -0.59 28.43
C PHE A 234 0.24 0.32 28.10
N PHE A 235 0.12 1.46 28.74
CA PHE A 235 -1.03 2.36 28.57
C PHE A 235 -0.96 3.21 27.30
N ALA A 236 0.25 3.53 26.81
CA ALA A 236 0.40 4.31 25.59
C ALA A 236 0.30 3.48 24.30
N VAL A 237 0.61 2.17 24.37
CA VAL A 237 0.68 1.32 23.17
C VAL A 237 -0.15 0.04 23.32
N ILE A 238 0.16 -0.80 24.35
CA ILE A 238 -0.46 -2.14 24.44
C ILE A 238 -1.97 -2.04 24.67
N LEU A 239 -2.42 -1.18 25.57
CA LEU A 239 -3.84 -1.00 25.85
C LEU A 239 -4.63 -0.48 24.63
N PRO A 240 -4.20 0.57 23.89
CA PRO A 240 -4.78 0.94 22.62
C PRO A 240 -4.87 -0.21 21.61
N TYR A 241 -3.82 -1.04 21.51
CA TYR A 241 -3.82 -2.21 20.65
C TYR A 241 -4.91 -3.21 21.04
N ILE A 242 -5.03 -3.52 22.33
CA ILE A 242 -6.07 -4.44 22.82
C ILE A 242 -7.46 -3.92 22.43
N PHE A 243 -7.71 -2.61 22.59
CA PHE A 243 -9.00 -2.03 22.20
C PHE A 243 -9.25 -2.12 20.70
N ILE A 244 -8.25 -1.82 19.86
CA ILE A 244 -8.38 -1.91 18.40
C ILE A 244 -8.58 -3.38 17.97
N PHE A 245 -7.82 -4.30 18.54
CA PHE A 245 -7.95 -5.73 18.26
C PHE A 245 -9.35 -6.27 18.61
N LEU A 246 -9.87 -5.90 19.79
CA LEU A 246 -11.21 -6.30 20.21
C LEU A 246 -12.29 -5.66 19.31
N LEU A 247 -12.12 -4.37 18.96
CA LEU A 247 -13.00 -3.68 18.04
C LEU A 247 -13.10 -4.42 16.71
N MET A 248 -11.93 -4.71 16.08
CA MET A 248 -11.87 -5.44 14.82
C MET A 248 -12.49 -6.83 14.93
N LYS A 249 -12.17 -7.59 15.98
CA LYS A 249 -12.70 -8.94 16.19
C LYS A 249 -14.23 -8.98 16.33
N ILE A 250 -14.82 -7.91 16.86
CA ILE A 250 -16.29 -7.83 17.08
C ILE A 250 -17.00 -7.31 15.82
N SER A 251 -16.38 -6.38 15.07
CA SER A 251 -17.04 -5.64 13.99
C SER A 251 -16.70 -6.10 12.59
N ASP A 252 -15.56 -6.81 12.37
CA ASP A 252 -15.19 -7.38 11.07
C ASP A 252 -15.83 -8.76 10.89
N SER A 253 -16.66 -8.90 9.85
CA SER A 253 -17.31 -10.16 9.49
C SER A 253 -16.52 -11.03 8.51
N VAL A 254 -15.43 -10.49 7.94
CA VAL A 254 -14.61 -11.22 6.96
C VAL A 254 -13.62 -12.12 7.67
N THR A 255 -13.65 -13.41 7.36
CA THR A 255 -12.84 -14.43 8.04
C THR A 255 -11.71 -14.99 7.19
N ASP A 256 -11.71 -14.72 5.88
CA ASP A 256 -10.80 -15.27 4.88
C ASP A 256 -9.83 -14.23 4.28
N ARG A 257 -9.42 -13.25 5.08
CA ARG A 257 -8.32 -12.37 4.70
C ARG A 257 -7.01 -13.15 4.73
N SER A 258 -6.15 -12.90 3.75
CA SER A 258 -4.84 -13.57 3.72
C SER A 258 -4.08 -13.40 5.04
N ALA A 259 -3.60 -14.50 5.59
CA ALA A 259 -2.70 -14.48 6.74
C ALA A 259 -1.28 -14.02 6.37
N TYR A 260 -0.94 -14.03 5.08
CA TYR A 260 0.36 -13.66 4.53
C TYR A 260 0.20 -12.57 3.44
N PRO A 261 -0.13 -11.33 3.82
CA PRO A 261 -0.40 -10.27 2.85
C PRO A 261 0.87 -9.93 2.06
N TYR A 262 0.67 -9.61 0.78
CA TYR A 262 1.74 -9.15 -0.08
C TYR A 262 2.33 -7.82 0.42
N GLY A 263 3.63 -7.63 0.32
CA GLY A 263 4.28 -6.33 0.44
C GLY A 263 5.25 -6.17 1.61
N PHE A 264 5.24 -7.01 2.65
CA PHE A 264 6.10 -6.85 3.84
C PHE A 264 7.60 -6.72 3.49
N LEU A 265 8.11 -7.53 2.58
CA LEU A 265 9.50 -7.46 2.11
C LEU A 265 9.69 -6.60 0.86
N VAL A 266 8.60 -6.33 0.13
CA VAL A 266 8.63 -5.49 -1.07
C VAL A 266 8.69 -4.01 -0.70
N TYR A 267 7.84 -3.58 0.23
CA TYR A 267 7.72 -2.17 0.63
C TYR A 267 8.58 -1.83 1.87
N LYS A 268 9.71 -2.49 2.03
CA LYS A 268 10.72 -2.14 3.03
C LYS A 268 11.53 -0.92 2.59
N SER A 269 12.13 -0.21 3.53
CA SER A 269 13.17 0.76 3.20
C SER A 269 14.48 0.05 2.84
N GLU A 270 15.29 0.76 2.08
CA GLU A 270 16.66 0.38 1.76
C GLU A 270 17.59 1.56 2.03
N TRP A 271 18.90 1.35 1.99
CA TRP A 271 19.86 2.42 2.23
C TRP A 271 19.67 3.59 1.26
N GLU A 272 19.39 3.27 0.02
CA GLU A 272 19.11 4.21 -1.07
C GLU A 272 17.90 5.08 -0.71
N GLY A 273 16.82 4.47 -0.21
CA GLY A 273 15.60 5.18 0.17
C GLY A 273 15.76 6.12 1.36
N LEU A 274 16.76 5.91 2.21
CA LEU A 274 17.04 6.77 3.37
C LEU A 274 18.06 7.87 3.08
N PHE A 275 19.12 7.56 2.32
CA PHE A 275 20.29 8.42 2.16
C PHE A 275 20.40 9.06 0.78
N LEU A 276 19.72 8.52 -0.22
CA LEU A 276 19.64 9.13 -1.54
C LEU A 276 18.26 9.77 -1.69
N LYS A 277 18.24 10.98 -2.20
CA LYS A 277 17.01 11.59 -2.67
C LYS A 277 16.56 10.88 -3.93
N ASP A 278 15.23 10.81 -4.14
CA ASP A 278 14.62 10.16 -5.30
C ASP A 278 15.54 10.21 -6.52
N ALA A 279 15.96 9.02 -6.91
CA ALA A 279 17.06 8.77 -7.80
C ALA A 279 16.96 9.43 -9.20
N ASN A 280 15.84 10.05 -9.55
CA ASN A 280 15.62 10.63 -10.85
C ASN A 280 16.17 12.06 -11.01
N ILE A 281 16.55 12.77 -9.92
CA ILE A 281 16.67 14.22 -10.02
C ILE A 281 18.09 14.77 -9.85
N GLU A 282 18.99 14.26 -9.00
CA GLU A 282 20.16 15.07 -8.62
C GLU A 282 21.55 14.46 -8.73
N TRP A 283 21.70 13.16 -8.81
CA TRP A 283 23.01 12.51 -8.68
C TRP A 283 23.33 11.51 -9.80
N GLN A 284 23.08 11.87 -11.07
CA GLN A 284 23.34 10.95 -12.19
C GLN A 284 24.78 10.44 -12.22
N TRP A 285 25.76 11.29 -11.86
CA TRP A 285 27.15 10.87 -11.75
C TRP A 285 27.38 9.90 -10.58
N LEU A 286 26.66 10.06 -9.46
CA LEU A 286 26.74 9.16 -8.31
C LEU A 286 26.04 7.82 -8.63
N LYS A 287 24.95 7.84 -9.38
CA LYS A 287 24.29 6.63 -9.88
C LYS A 287 25.20 5.77 -10.75
N SER A 288 25.94 6.39 -11.66
CA SER A 288 26.88 5.66 -12.53
C SER A 288 28.02 5.01 -11.73
N PHE A 289 28.40 5.60 -10.61
CA PHE A 289 29.43 5.09 -9.71
C PHE A 289 28.90 4.05 -8.71
N LEU A 290 27.74 4.30 -8.10
CA LEU A 290 27.22 3.49 -6.99
C LEU A 290 26.24 2.41 -7.45
N LYS A 291 25.68 2.50 -8.69
CA LYS A 291 24.67 1.57 -9.22
C LYS A 291 23.60 1.21 -8.19
N PRO A 292 22.87 2.20 -7.65
CA PRO A 292 21.89 1.97 -6.59
C PRO A 292 20.80 1.03 -7.08
N ASP A 293 20.35 0.14 -6.20
CA ASP A 293 19.22 -0.71 -6.47
C ASP A 293 17.92 0.10 -6.56
N PRO A 294 16.96 -0.30 -7.39
CA PRO A 294 15.65 0.34 -7.45
C PRO A 294 14.93 0.19 -6.10
N VAL A 295 14.47 1.31 -5.57
CA VAL A 295 13.68 1.34 -4.32
C VAL A 295 12.22 1.52 -4.65
N GLU A 296 11.38 0.66 -4.12
CA GLU A 296 9.93 0.83 -4.20
C GLU A 296 9.49 2.14 -3.52
N TRP A 297 8.55 2.85 -4.12
CA TRP A 297 8.15 4.18 -3.68
C TRP A 297 7.69 4.25 -2.20
N GLU A 298 7.13 3.17 -1.68
CA GLU A 298 6.75 3.03 -0.27
C GLU A 298 7.96 2.98 0.68
N GLY A 299 9.11 2.53 0.20
CA GLY A 299 10.36 2.46 0.93
C GLY A 299 11.13 3.79 1.01
N TRP A 300 10.76 4.79 0.22
CA TRP A 300 11.38 6.11 0.25
C TRP A 300 11.11 6.85 1.55
N SER A 301 12.16 7.18 2.29
CA SER A 301 12.09 7.87 3.57
C SER A 301 13.34 8.75 3.78
N PHE A 302 13.67 9.57 2.78
CA PHE A 302 14.85 10.41 2.78
C PHE A 302 14.96 11.26 4.04
N ILE A 303 16.09 11.14 4.76
CA ILE A 303 16.32 11.80 6.04
C ILE A 303 16.81 13.24 5.92
N GLY A 304 17.01 13.76 4.71
CA GLY A 304 17.60 15.05 4.42
C GLY A 304 19.13 15.01 4.47
N HIS A 305 19.80 15.84 3.66
CA HIS A 305 21.26 15.92 3.69
C HIS A 305 21.81 16.34 5.05
N ALA A 306 21.09 17.23 5.76
CA ALA A 306 21.43 17.57 7.13
C ALA A 306 21.32 16.36 8.07
N GLY A 307 20.29 15.54 7.91
CA GLY A 307 20.10 14.29 8.65
C GLY A 307 21.23 13.29 8.44
N ILE A 308 21.78 13.21 7.21
CA ILE A 308 22.94 12.36 6.91
C ILE A 308 24.15 12.75 7.78
N PHE A 309 24.45 14.03 7.96
CA PHE A 309 25.51 14.45 8.87
C PHE A 309 25.23 14.06 10.32
N GLY A 310 23.97 14.19 10.77
CA GLY A 310 23.55 13.73 12.09
C GLY A 310 23.70 12.22 12.27
N TYR A 311 23.34 11.46 11.25
CA TYR A 311 23.50 10.00 11.21
C TYR A 311 24.96 9.60 11.26
N LEU A 312 25.82 10.16 10.41
CA LEU A 312 27.25 9.88 10.38
C LEU A 312 27.90 10.16 11.74
N PHE A 313 27.51 11.23 12.41
CA PHE A 313 28.00 11.53 13.74
C PHE A 313 27.47 10.54 14.80
N ALA A 314 26.21 10.21 14.77
CA ALA A 314 25.61 9.27 15.73
C ALA A 314 26.08 7.83 15.48
N PHE A 315 26.16 7.42 14.21
CA PHE A 315 26.62 6.09 13.81
C PHE A 315 28.12 5.91 14.03
N SER A 316 28.90 7.02 14.09
CA SER A 316 30.28 6.95 14.54
C SER A 316 30.45 6.31 15.92
N LEU A 317 29.38 5.98 16.58
CA LEU A 317 29.35 5.32 17.89
C LEU A 317 28.91 3.83 17.81
N PHE A 318 28.48 3.34 16.64
CA PHE A 318 27.87 1.99 16.47
C PHE A 318 28.59 1.05 15.48
N ALA A 319 29.82 1.26 15.15
CA ALA A 319 30.57 0.58 14.07
C ALA A 319 30.81 -0.93 14.19
N SER A 320 29.92 -1.68 14.75
CA SER A 320 30.11 -3.12 14.86
C SER A 320 29.07 -3.99 14.10
N LEU A 321 28.36 -3.44 13.11
CA LEU A 321 27.36 -4.19 12.35
C LEU A 321 27.67 -4.25 10.83
N PRO A 322 28.82 -4.82 10.39
CA PRO A 322 29.11 -5.01 8.97
C PRO A 322 28.29 -6.13 8.30
N PHE A 323 27.54 -6.91 9.03
CA PHE A 323 26.93 -8.16 8.53
C PHE A 323 25.60 -7.99 7.78
N LEU A 324 25.12 -6.77 7.58
CA LEU A 324 23.77 -6.54 7.02
C LEU A 324 23.78 -5.95 5.62
N LEU A 325 24.92 -5.91 4.94
CA LEU A 325 25.10 -5.08 3.77
C LEU A 325 25.55 -5.90 2.57
N ASP A 326 24.61 -6.21 1.70
CA ASP A 326 24.84 -6.95 0.45
C ASP A 326 25.17 -6.08 -0.78
N THR A 327 25.29 -4.76 -0.60
CA THR A 327 25.54 -3.83 -1.71
C THR A 327 26.92 -3.15 -1.62
N HIS A 328 27.55 -2.84 -2.77
CA HIS A 328 28.81 -2.12 -2.86
C HIS A 328 28.76 -0.72 -2.21
N LEU A 329 27.59 -0.06 -2.27
CA LEU A 329 27.33 1.23 -1.63
C LEU A 329 27.43 1.13 -0.12
N ALA A 330 26.82 0.12 0.43
CA ALA A 330 26.79 -0.16 1.84
C ALA A 330 28.20 -0.50 2.35
N ALA A 331 28.98 -1.26 1.60
CA ALA A 331 30.37 -1.56 1.92
C ALA A 331 31.22 -0.28 1.94
N PHE A 332 31.06 0.61 0.97
CA PHE A 332 31.79 1.89 0.91
C PHE A 332 31.48 2.79 2.11
N PHE A 333 30.18 3.00 2.42
CA PHE A 333 29.80 3.78 3.59
C PHE A 333 30.20 3.10 4.89
N THR A 334 30.18 1.78 4.96
CA THR A 334 30.65 1.01 6.13
C THR A 334 32.14 1.24 6.37
N VAL A 335 32.97 1.17 5.34
CA VAL A 335 34.43 1.41 5.45
C VAL A 335 34.73 2.86 5.82
N LEU A 336 34.04 3.83 5.20
CA LEU A 336 34.21 5.26 5.51
C LEU A 336 33.80 5.56 6.94
N ILE A 337 32.69 5.00 7.35
CA ILE A 337 32.13 5.15 8.70
C ILE A 337 32.97 4.41 9.73
N ALA A 338 33.41 3.18 9.47
CA ALA A 338 34.31 2.45 10.34
C ALA A 338 35.63 3.18 10.56
N GLY A 339 36.20 3.77 9.54
CA GLY A 339 37.43 4.58 9.63
C GLY A 339 37.25 5.83 10.53
N LEU A 340 36.17 6.58 10.31
CA LEU A 340 35.79 7.73 11.15
C LEU A 340 35.53 7.33 12.60
N LEU A 341 34.98 6.15 12.82
CA LEU A 341 34.60 5.57 14.09
C LEU A 341 35.77 5.17 14.95
N ILE A 342 36.68 4.43 14.35
CA ILE A 342 37.93 3.99 15.00
C ILE A 342 38.67 5.27 15.44
N TRP A 343 38.65 6.31 14.61
CA TRP A 343 39.31 7.59 14.94
C TRP A 343 38.64 8.32 16.12
N VAL A 344 37.30 8.41 16.16
CA VAL A 344 36.54 9.06 17.26
C VAL A 344 36.55 8.21 18.54
N PHE A 345 36.44 6.89 18.41
CA PHE A 345 36.47 5.95 19.55
C PHE A 345 37.81 5.93 20.27
N LEU A 346 38.90 5.91 19.50
CA LEU A 346 40.27 5.98 20.05
C LEU A 346 40.56 7.32 20.74
N LYS A 347 39.88 8.40 20.33
CA LYS A 347 40.09 9.75 20.92
C LYS A 347 39.23 10.04 22.16
N ARG A 348 38.12 9.35 22.43
CA ARG A 348 37.13 9.81 23.44
C ARG A 348 36.78 8.85 24.59
N LYS A 349 37.23 7.63 24.68
CA LYS A 349 36.85 6.67 25.77
C LYS A 349 35.35 6.68 26.13
N MET A 350 34.44 6.82 25.13
CA MET A 350 32.98 6.89 25.36
C MET A 350 32.40 5.49 25.51
N LYS A 351 31.41 5.34 26.38
CA LYS A 351 30.63 4.10 26.51
C LYS A 351 29.68 4.00 25.33
N LEU A 352 29.67 2.88 24.63
CA LEU A 352 28.97 2.61 23.35
C LEU A 352 27.46 2.92 23.38
N TYR A 353 26.83 2.89 24.55
CA TYR A 353 25.39 3.08 24.72
C TYR A 353 24.99 4.53 25.09
N ASN A 354 25.95 5.41 25.38
CA ASN A 354 25.67 6.82 25.75
C ASN A 354 26.13 7.75 24.63
N LEU A 355 25.23 8.02 23.68
CA LEU A 355 25.47 8.93 22.56
C LEU A 355 25.52 10.41 23.00
N SER A 356 24.97 10.72 24.16
CA SER A 356 24.96 12.04 24.77
C SER A 356 24.94 11.92 26.30
N ASP A 357 25.16 13.04 26.99
CA ASP A 357 25.01 13.14 28.46
C ASP A 357 23.54 13.16 28.91
N ASN A 358 22.59 13.14 27.97
CA ASN A 358 21.16 13.18 28.25
C ASN A 358 20.52 11.81 27.96
N PRO A 359 20.14 11.02 28.98
CA PRO A 359 19.59 9.68 28.77
C PRO A 359 18.34 9.63 27.89
N ILE A 360 17.45 10.62 27.99
CA ILE A 360 16.25 10.62 27.16
C ILE A 360 16.57 10.94 25.69
N MET A 361 17.60 11.73 25.41
CA MET A 361 18.08 11.93 24.04
C MET A 361 18.67 10.63 23.49
N ASN A 362 19.43 9.90 24.31
CA ASN A 362 19.93 8.58 23.95
C ASN A 362 18.79 7.61 23.66
N ALA A 363 17.74 7.60 24.50
CA ALA A 363 16.55 6.77 24.28
C ALA A 363 15.86 7.08 22.95
N LEU A 364 15.74 8.36 22.58
CA LEU A 364 15.19 8.75 21.28
C LEU A 364 16.06 8.30 20.10
N LEU A 365 17.39 8.47 20.19
CA LEU A 365 18.30 8.01 19.12
C LEU A 365 18.27 6.49 18.96
N TRP A 366 18.29 5.76 20.07
CA TRP A 366 18.14 4.29 20.04
C TRP A 366 16.81 3.86 19.42
N SER A 367 15.71 4.52 19.79
CA SER A 367 14.42 4.29 19.20
C SER A 367 14.44 4.53 17.68
N GLY A 368 15.11 5.58 17.22
CA GLY A 368 15.30 5.84 15.80
C GLY A 368 16.09 4.75 15.09
N PHE A 369 17.20 4.28 15.67
CA PHE A 369 17.98 3.18 15.08
C PHE A 369 17.19 1.88 15.02
N ILE A 370 16.47 1.52 16.08
CA ILE A 370 15.57 0.37 16.05
C ILE A 370 14.55 0.53 14.93
N ALA A 371 13.96 1.71 14.79
CA ALA A 371 12.99 2.01 13.73
C ALA A 371 13.60 1.89 12.33
N MET A 372 14.84 2.32 12.13
CA MET A 372 15.58 2.15 10.89
C MET A 372 15.76 0.67 10.54
N PHE A 373 16.22 -0.15 11.48
CA PHE A 373 16.36 -1.59 11.24
C PHE A 373 15.02 -2.28 11.00
N VAL A 374 13.98 -1.92 11.75
CA VAL A 374 12.63 -2.44 11.50
C VAL A 374 12.14 -2.02 10.12
N SER A 375 12.47 -0.80 9.64
CA SER A 375 12.08 -0.35 8.30
C SER A 375 12.73 -1.15 7.18
N PHE A 376 13.90 -1.74 7.40
CA PHE A 376 14.58 -2.69 6.50
C PHE A 376 14.02 -4.10 6.60
N ALA A 377 12.93 -4.31 7.35
CA ALA A 377 12.38 -5.61 7.69
C ALA A 377 13.37 -6.53 8.45
N PHE A 378 14.40 -5.96 9.12
CA PHE A 378 15.31 -6.75 9.95
C PHE A 378 14.59 -7.27 11.22
N PRO A 379 14.81 -8.52 11.63
CA PRO A 379 15.77 -9.51 11.08
C PRO A 379 15.21 -10.42 9.97
N VAL A 380 13.97 -10.22 9.53
CA VAL A 380 13.29 -11.09 8.55
C VAL A 380 13.98 -11.10 7.19
N ASN A 381 14.50 -9.96 6.74
CA ASN A 381 15.26 -9.87 5.49
C ASN A 381 16.56 -10.71 5.47
N VAL A 382 17.11 -11.06 6.66
CA VAL A 382 18.32 -11.89 6.80
C VAL A 382 17.96 -13.33 7.12
N PHE A 383 16.90 -13.55 7.89
CA PHE A 383 16.38 -14.84 8.31
C PHE A 383 14.93 -15.00 7.86
N PRO A 384 14.73 -15.32 6.59
CA PRO A 384 13.41 -15.33 5.96
C PRO A 384 12.35 -16.17 6.67
N ASP A 385 12.73 -17.31 7.23
CA ASP A 385 11.80 -18.19 7.97
C ASP A 385 11.10 -17.50 9.14
N LEU A 386 11.70 -16.44 9.69
CA LEU A 386 11.07 -15.66 10.75
C LEU A 386 9.75 -15.01 10.31
N TYR A 387 9.54 -14.76 9.00
CA TYR A 387 8.30 -14.20 8.47
C TYR A 387 7.07 -15.00 8.90
N TYR A 388 7.20 -16.33 9.00
CA TYR A 388 6.11 -17.21 9.40
C TYR A 388 5.81 -17.17 10.91
N HIS A 389 6.75 -16.63 11.71
CA HIS A 389 6.68 -16.62 13.17
C HIS A 389 6.39 -15.24 13.77
N ILE A 390 6.47 -14.16 13.00
CA ILE A 390 6.27 -12.79 13.50
C ILE A 390 4.79 -12.41 13.75
N GLY A 391 3.86 -13.32 13.49
CA GLY A 391 2.44 -13.12 13.76
C GLY A 391 1.86 -11.88 13.05
N PRO A 392 1.05 -11.06 13.74
CA PRO A 392 0.40 -9.89 13.13
C PRO A 392 1.35 -8.81 12.59
N ILE A 393 2.64 -8.84 12.95
CA ILE A 393 3.63 -7.85 12.44
C ILE A 393 3.77 -7.95 10.91
N ARG A 394 3.59 -9.13 10.33
CA ARG A 394 3.63 -9.33 8.88
C ARG A 394 2.53 -8.60 8.11
N GLU A 395 1.48 -8.17 8.81
CA GLU A 395 0.40 -7.36 8.23
C GLU A 395 0.82 -5.91 7.97
N LEU A 396 1.98 -5.49 8.48
CA LEU A 396 2.59 -4.19 8.22
C LEU A 396 3.30 -4.21 6.85
N ARG A 397 2.53 -4.22 5.78
CA ARG A 397 3.02 -4.35 4.40
C ARG A 397 4.07 -3.27 4.04
N GLY A 398 3.80 -1.98 4.27
CA GLY A 398 4.73 -0.88 4.08
C GLY A 398 5.62 -0.65 5.30
N ILE A 399 6.41 -1.65 5.69
CA ILE A 399 7.29 -1.60 6.88
C ILE A 399 8.33 -0.46 6.78
N GLY A 400 8.68 -0.03 5.56
CA GLY A 400 9.57 1.09 5.30
C GLY A 400 9.17 2.40 5.99
N ARG A 401 7.87 2.59 6.26
CA ARG A 401 7.33 3.76 6.97
C ARG A 401 7.87 3.93 8.40
N MET A 402 8.42 2.87 9.01
CA MET A 402 9.06 2.95 10.33
C MET A 402 10.26 3.90 10.33
N ALA A 403 10.92 4.12 9.19
CA ALA A 403 12.00 5.08 9.03
C ALA A 403 11.60 6.55 9.31
N TRP A 404 10.31 6.89 9.34
CA TRP A 404 9.87 8.24 9.74
C TRP A 404 10.28 8.60 11.17
N ILE A 405 10.32 7.62 12.07
CA ILE A 405 10.83 7.81 13.43
C ILE A 405 12.32 8.14 13.39
N PHE A 406 13.09 7.40 12.59
CA PHE A 406 14.52 7.64 12.40
C PHE A 406 14.78 9.05 11.83
N TYR A 407 14.02 9.49 10.84
CA TYR A 407 14.08 10.86 10.32
C TYR A 407 13.99 11.91 11.43
N PHE A 408 12.96 11.87 12.27
CA PHE A 408 12.79 12.85 13.34
C PHE A 408 13.89 12.75 14.38
N THR A 409 14.23 11.56 14.84
CA THR A 409 15.18 11.37 15.95
C THR A 409 16.61 11.77 15.56
N VAL A 410 17.03 11.48 14.34
CA VAL A 410 18.35 11.83 13.82
C VAL A 410 18.48 13.36 13.64
N ASN A 411 17.47 14.02 13.07
CA ASN A 411 17.50 15.46 12.86
C ASN A 411 17.39 16.24 14.20
N ILE A 412 16.58 15.78 15.14
CA ILE A 412 16.54 16.31 16.51
C ILE A 412 17.91 16.12 17.17
N GLY A 413 18.51 14.93 16.99
CA GLY A 413 19.84 14.60 17.48
C GLY A 413 20.94 15.53 16.95
N LEU A 414 20.92 15.81 15.64
CA LEU A 414 21.84 16.74 15.00
C LEU A 414 21.79 18.13 15.65
N LEU A 415 20.59 18.70 15.78
CA LEU A 415 20.41 20.02 16.41
C LEU A 415 20.86 20.01 17.89
N TYR A 416 20.55 18.92 18.61
CA TYR A 416 20.99 18.74 20.00
C TYR A 416 22.52 18.68 20.11
N ILE A 417 23.19 17.98 19.22
CA ILE A 417 24.65 17.86 19.16
C ILE A 417 25.29 19.22 18.88
N VAL A 418 24.84 19.93 17.86
CA VAL A 418 25.34 21.27 17.53
C VAL A 418 25.17 22.22 18.72
N GLN A 419 24.03 22.15 19.43
CA GLN A 419 23.75 22.97 20.63
C GLN A 419 24.72 22.70 21.79
N ASN A 420 24.96 21.44 22.12
CA ASN A 420 25.58 21.06 23.38
C ASN A 420 27.07 20.71 23.26
N PHE A 421 27.51 20.21 22.10
CA PHE A 421 28.93 19.82 21.91
C PHE A 421 29.79 20.93 21.32
N ILE A 422 29.20 21.88 20.57
CA ILE A 422 29.94 22.98 19.97
C ILE A 422 29.99 24.14 20.96
N LYS A 423 31.12 24.26 21.67
CA LYS A 423 31.32 25.28 22.74
C LYS A 423 31.58 26.68 22.18
N LYS A 424 32.30 26.81 21.06
CA LYS A 424 32.61 28.10 20.41
C LYS A 424 31.32 28.69 19.80
N LYS A 425 30.85 29.82 20.35
CA LYS A 425 29.58 30.48 19.97
C LYS A 425 29.49 30.75 18.45
N ASN A 426 30.53 31.34 17.88
CA ASN A 426 30.53 31.69 16.45
C ASN A 426 30.45 30.41 15.53
N LEU A 427 31.23 29.37 15.85
CA LEU A 427 31.18 28.12 15.12
C LEU A 427 29.78 27.46 15.23
N ARG A 428 29.18 27.51 16.41
CA ARG A 428 27.80 26.96 16.61
C ARG A 428 26.78 27.72 15.78
N ILE A 429 26.87 29.06 15.71
CA ILE A 429 25.98 29.87 14.85
C ILE A 429 26.15 29.51 13.38
N ILE A 430 27.39 29.39 12.90
CA ILE A 430 27.69 29.01 11.51
C ILE A 430 27.15 27.64 11.20
N LEU A 431 27.33 26.66 12.09
CA LEU A 431 26.82 25.31 11.88
C LEU A 431 25.28 25.26 11.90
N PHE A 432 24.63 26.00 12.80
CA PHE A 432 23.16 26.09 12.74
C PHE A 432 22.68 26.74 11.45
N ALA A 433 23.30 27.83 11.00
CA ALA A 433 22.94 28.46 9.73
C ALA A 433 23.11 27.48 8.57
N ALA A 434 24.23 26.78 8.48
CA ALA A 434 24.47 25.79 7.43
C ALA A 434 23.42 24.65 7.46
N VAL A 435 23.12 24.08 8.64
CA VAL A 435 22.12 23.02 8.81
C VAL A 435 20.73 23.53 8.38
N LEU A 436 20.31 24.71 8.80
CA LEU A 436 19.01 25.27 8.48
C LEU A 436 18.88 25.59 6.97
N ILE A 437 19.95 26.10 6.35
CA ILE A 437 19.96 26.35 4.89
C ILE A 437 19.81 25.01 4.13
N ILE A 438 20.59 23.99 4.49
CA ILE A 438 20.50 22.66 3.85
C ILE A 438 19.08 22.09 4.01
N MET A 439 18.53 22.12 5.23
CA MET A 439 17.15 21.68 5.48
C MET A 439 16.14 22.46 4.64
N GLY A 440 16.31 23.77 4.48
CA GLY A 440 15.45 24.61 3.66
C GLY A 440 15.51 24.26 2.16
N CYS A 441 16.72 24.01 1.64
CA CYS A 441 16.91 23.58 0.26
C CYS A 441 16.26 22.20 -0.01
N ASP A 442 16.50 21.23 0.88
CA ASP A 442 15.92 19.89 0.78
C ASP A 442 14.38 19.94 0.84
N MET A 443 13.86 20.70 1.81
CA MET A 443 12.42 20.90 1.97
C MET A 443 11.79 21.52 0.73
N HIS A 444 12.39 22.56 0.17
CA HIS A 444 11.86 23.23 -1.02
C HIS A 444 11.83 22.28 -2.23
N LYS A 445 12.91 21.54 -2.45
CA LYS A 445 13.01 20.57 -3.55
C LYS A 445 11.96 19.45 -3.41
N GLN A 446 11.76 18.93 -2.21
CA GLN A 446 10.75 17.91 -1.94
C GLN A 446 9.33 18.43 -2.19
N ASN A 447 9.01 19.61 -1.66
CA ASN A 447 7.65 20.14 -1.72
C ASN A 447 7.25 20.69 -3.10
N ARG A 448 8.23 21.00 -3.97
CA ARG A 448 7.96 21.25 -5.39
C ARG A 448 7.37 20.03 -6.11
N VAL A 449 7.67 18.84 -5.63
CA VAL A 449 7.19 17.58 -6.24
C VAL A 449 5.87 17.13 -5.61
N TYR A 450 5.70 17.31 -4.30
CA TYR A 450 4.59 16.67 -3.58
C TYR A 450 3.48 17.63 -3.13
N LEU A 451 3.79 18.89 -2.79
CA LEU A 451 2.77 19.82 -2.30
C LEU A 451 2.35 20.88 -3.32
N LEU A 452 3.28 21.42 -4.11
CA LEU A 452 2.92 22.45 -5.11
C LEU A 452 1.93 21.93 -6.18
N PRO A 453 2.05 20.68 -6.68
CA PRO A 453 1.13 20.19 -7.71
C PRO A 453 -0.23 19.72 -7.17
N LEU A 454 -0.48 19.82 -5.85
CA LEU A 454 -1.74 19.35 -5.28
C LEU A 454 -2.94 20.04 -5.95
N GLY A 455 -3.88 19.25 -6.44
CA GLY A 455 -5.07 19.74 -7.11
C GLY A 455 -4.86 20.20 -8.55
N GLU A 456 -3.62 20.19 -9.06
CA GLU A 456 -3.33 20.51 -10.45
C GLU A 456 -3.66 19.31 -11.37
N GLY A 457 -4.16 19.61 -12.57
CA GLY A 457 -4.36 18.59 -13.62
C GLY A 457 -5.43 17.54 -13.34
N ASN A 458 -6.19 17.64 -12.24
CA ASN A 458 -7.27 16.69 -12.01
C ASN A 458 -8.57 17.16 -12.71
N SER A 459 -9.18 16.26 -13.46
CA SER A 459 -10.43 16.49 -14.20
C SER A 459 -11.70 16.28 -13.37
N ILE A 460 -11.59 16.11 -12.04
CA ILE A 460 -12.74 15.73 -11.18
C ILE A 460 -13.88 16.76 -11.26
N SER A 461 -13.55 18.04 -11.32
CA SER A 461 -14.59 19.10 -11.45
C SER A 461 -15.33 19.00 -12.78
N GLU A 462 -14.63 18.69 -13.87
CA GLU A 462 -15.22 18.45 -15.19
C GLU A 462 -16.06 17.16 -15.16
N MET A 463 -15.53 16.08 -14.59
CA MET A 463 -16.26 14.81 -14.47
C MET A 463 -17.54 14.96 -13.63
N LYS A 464 -17.52 15.74 -12.55
CA LYS A 464 -18.73 16.08 -11.79
C LYS A 464 -19.74 16.83 -12.66
N ALA A 465 -19.29 17.83 -13.43
CA ALA A 465 -20.15 18.56 -14.35
C ALA A 465 -20.73 17.66 -15.47
N ASP A 466 -19.98 16.66 -15.92
CA ASP A 466 -20.49 15.69 -16.90
C ASP A 466 -21.54 14.76 -16.26
N ILE A 467 -21.34 14.33 -15.03
CA ILE A 467 -22.33 13.53 -14.26
C ILE A 467 -23.61 14.37 -14.01
N ASP A 468 -23.49 15.68 -13.82
CA ASP A 468 -24.66 16.57 -13.63
C ASP A 468 -25.51 16.72 -14.88
N LYS A 469 -24.96 16.43 -16.08
CA LYS A 469 -25.69 16.39 -17.34
C LYS A 469 -26.51 15.12 -17.57
N ILE A 470 -26.30 14.06 -16.76
CA ILE A 470 -27.04 12.80 -16.91
C ILE A 470 -28.54 13.07 -16.67
N PRO A 471 -29.43 12.74 -17.64
CA PRO A 471 -30.87 13.05 -17.54
C PRO A 471 -31.62 12.04 -16.63
N LEU A 472 -30.97 11.50 -15.65
CA LEU A 472 -31.52 10.58 -14.67
C LEU A 472 -31.52 11.26 -13.31
N ASN A 473 -32.63 11.17 -12.58
CA ASN A 473 -32.68 11.69 -11.23
C ASN A 473 -31.88 10.78 -10.29
N PRO A 474 -30.72 11.22 -9.75
CA PRO A 474 -29.88 10.39 -8.90
C PRO A 474 -30.61 9.82 -7.69
N ASP A 475 -31.52 10.59 -7.08
CA ASP A 475 -32.26 10.18 -5.90
C ASP A 475 -33.23 9.01 -6.16
N SER A 476 -33.66 8.84 -7.42
CA SER A 476 -34.55 7.76 -7.84
C SER A 476 -33.80 6.51 -8.32
N LEU A 477 -32.49 6.61 -8.59
CA LEU A 477 -31.72 5.48 -9.12
C LEU A 477 -31.69 4.29 -8.13
N SER A 478 -31.57 4.54 -6.85
CA SER A 478 -31.57 3.48 -5.82
C SER A 478 -32.89 2.70 -5.73
N ASN A 479 -34.01 3.26 -6.28
CA ASN A 479 -35.27 2.54 -6.36
C ASN A 479 -35.30 1.52 -7.51
N GLN A 480 -34.60 1.80 -8.61
CA GLN A 480 -34.60 1.00 -9.84
C GLN A 480 -33.39 0.07 -9.95
N TYR A 481 -32.26 0.50 -9.43
CA TYR A 481 -30.99 -0.19 -9.51
C TYR A 481 -30.47 -0.66 -8.15
N GLN A 482 -29.71 -1.73 -8.16
CA GLN A 482 -29.11 -2.29 -6.95
C GLN A 482 -27.64 -1.88 -6.75
N ALA A 483 -26.89 -1.75 -7.84
CA ALA A 483 -25.49 -1.37 -7.83
C ALA A 483 -25.02 -0.86 -9.20
N ILE A 484 -23.82 -0.29 -9.24
CA ILE A 484 -23.12 0.15 -10.45
C ILE A 484 -22.12 -0.93 -10.85
N LEU A 485 -22.24 -1.42 -12.08
CA LEU A 485 -21.21 -2.19 -12.79
C LEU A 485 -20.31 -1.22 -13.55
N THR A 486 -19.03 -1.26 -13.27
CA THR A 486 -18.03 -0.44 -13.98
C THR A 486 -17.43 -1.24 -15.11
N ILE A 487 -17.34 -0.67 -16.32
CA ILE A 487 -16.70 -1.29 -17.48
C ILE A 487 -15.78 -0.29 -18.19
N PRO A 488 -14.48 -0.54 -18.30
CA PRO A 488 -13.76 -1.72 -17.81
C PRO A 488 -13.82 -1.85 -16.28
N SER A 489 -13.97 -3.06 -15.78
CA SER A 489 -14.00 -3.32 -14.35
C SER A 489 -12.62 -3.13 -13.71
N PHE A 490 -12.62 -2.95 -12.39
CA PHE A 490 -11.40 -2.97 -11.59
C PHE A 490 -11.60 -3.81 -10.33
N LEU A 491 -10.59 -4.59 -9.99
CA LEU A 491 -10.49 -5.33 -8.73
C LEU A 491 -9.08 -5.12 -8.19
N VAL A 492 -8.91 -4.09 -7.37
CA VAL A 492 -7.64 -3.74 -6.77
C VAL A 492 -7.70 -4.07 -5.29
N GLY A 493 -6.96 -5.09 -4.92
CA GLY A 493 -6.80 -5.51 -3.54
C GLY A 493 -5.33 -5.50 -3.16
N SER A 494 -5.03 -5.08 -1.95
CA SER A 494 -3.65 -5.07 -1.47
C SER A 494 -3.06 -6.47 -1.28
N GLU A 495 -3.87 -7.51 -1.35
CA GLU A 495 -3.42 -8.91 -1.40
C GLU A 495 -2.85 -9.28 -2.77
N ASN A 496 -3.08 -8.44 -3.77
CA ASN A 496 -2.59 -8.57 -5.14
C ASN A 496 -3.04 -9.87 -5.85
N ILE A 497 -4.19 -10.40 -5.44
CA ILE A 497 -4.79 -11.61 -6.01
C ILE A 497 -5.70 -11.17 -7.16
N ASN A 498 -5.53 -11.76 -8.34
CA ASN A 498 -6.38 -11.48 -9.51
C ASN A 498 -6.62 -9.98 -9.71
N ASN A 499 -5.56 -9.21 -9.60
CA ASN A 499 -5.65 -7.77 -9.71
C ASN A 499 -6.08 -7.39 -11.14
N ILE A 500 -7.27 -6.79 -11.26
CA ILE A 500 -7.70 -6.12 -12.48
C ILE A 500 -7.40 -4.63 -12.27
N PRO A 501 -6.35 -4.10 -12.92
CA PRO A 501 -5.97 -2.71 -12.72
C PRO A 501 -7.09 -1.77 -13.14
N GLU A 502 -7.21 -0.67 -12.43
CA GLU A 502 -8.18 0.35 -12.72
C GLU A 502 -7.89 1.09 -14.04
N ASN A 503 -8.96 1.44 -14.74
CA ASN A 503 -8.97 2.55 -15.66
C ASN A 503 -9.36 3.79 -14.84
N GLU A 504 -8.53 4.82 -14.80
CA GLU A 504 -8.73 6.00 -13.95
C GLU A 504 -10.06 6.70 -14.21
N ASP A 505 -10.49 6.80 -15.48
CA ASP A 505 -11.78 7.39 -15.84
C ASP A 505 -12.95 6.51 -15.39
N ALA A 506 -12.85 5.19 -15.57
CA ALA A 506 -13.86 4.23 -15.11
C ALA A 506 -14.03 4.28 -13.59
N LEU A 507 -12.91 4.30 -12.86
CA LEU A 507 -12.88 4.48 -11.42
C LEU A 507 -13.58 5.79 -11.04
N ALA A 508 -13.12 6.93 -11.58
CA ALA A 508 -13.61 8.24 -11.19
C ALA A 508 -15.12 8.43 -11.49
N TYR A 509 -15.58 8.15 -12.72
CA TYR A 509 -17.00 8.28 -13.08
C TYR A 509 -17.89 7.38 -12.24
N SER A 510 -17.47 6.13 -11.97
CA SER A 510 -18.25 5.19 -11.15
C SER A 510 -18.37 5.65 -9.70
N LEU A 511 -17.26 6.11 -9.10
CA LEU A 511 -17.25 6.57 -7.71
C LEU A 511 -18.03 7.88 -7.54
N LEU A 512 -17.89 8.82 -8.46
CA LEU A 512 -18.62 10.09 -8.41
C LEU A 512 -20.14 9.89 -8.60
N LEU A 513 -20.55 9.01 -9.55
CA LEU A 513 -21.97 8.67 -9.70
C LEU A 513 -22.51 7.92 -8.49
N SER A 514 -21.73 7.00 -7.93
CA SER A 514 -22.08 6.29 -6.70
C SER A 514 -22.27 7.22 -5.51
N GLN A 515 -21.36 8.17 -5.32
CA GLN A 515 -21.43 9.19 -4.28
C GLN A 515 -22.72 10.03 -4.41
N LYS A 516 -23.09 10.38 -5.64
CA LYS A 516 -24.28 11.19 -5.92
C LYS A 516 -25.58 10.41 -5.74
N SER A 517 -25.63 9.16 -6.19
CA SER A 517 -26.85 8.32 -6.21
C SER A 517 -27.06 7.45 -4.97
N GLY A 518 -26.00 7.22 -4.17
CA GLY A 518 -26.01 6.25 -3.08
C GLY A 518 -25.98 4.79 -3.53
N LEU A 519 -25.84 4.52 -4.85
CA LEU A 519 -25.69 3.15 -5.35
C LEU A 519 -24.27 2.64 -5.08
N PRO A 520 -24.09 1.45 -4.50
CA PRO A 520 -22.77 0.85 -4.35
C PRO A 520 -22.17 0.43 -5.70
N VAL A 521 -20.84 0.32 -5.77
CA VAL A 521 -20.11 -0.19 -6.92
C VAL A 521 -19.77 -1.66 -6.72
N VAL A 522 -19.90 -2.47 -7.78
CA VAL A 522 -19.56 -3.91 -7.75
C VAL A 522 -18.07 -4.11 -7.65
N SER A 523 -17.29 -3.34 -8.42
CA SER A 523 -15.83 -3.33 -8.36
C SER A 523 -15.30 -2.92 -6.98
N SER A 524 -14.05 -3.27 -6.68
CA SER A 524 -13.43 -2.93 -5.40
C SER A 524 -12.03 -2.35 -5.60
N PHE A 525 -11.71 -1.37 -4.76
CA PHE A 525 -10.37 -0.80 -4.60
C PHE A 525 -10.11 -0.62 -3.10
N MET A 526 -9.57 -1.65 -2.45
CA MET A 526 -9.50 -1.76 -0.99
C MET A 526 -8.16 -2.31 -0.51
N SER A 527 -7.84 -2.06 0.75
CA SER A 527 -6.77 -2.77 1.43
C SER A 527 -7.33 -3.99 2.17
N ARG A 528 -6.68 -5.16 2.10
CA ARG A 528 -7.07 -6.37 2.82
C ARG A 528 -8.45 -6.94 2.44
N THR A 529 -8.67 -7.19 1.15
CA THR A 529 -9.92 -7.81 0.66
C THR A 529 -10.05 -9.29 1.07
N SER A 530 -11.31 -9.77 1.15
CA SER A 530 -11.61 -11.21 1.27
C SER A 530 -11.16 -11.95 0.00
N MET A 531 -10.53 -13.11 0.18
CA MET A 531 -10.06 -13.94 -0.92
C MET A 531 -11.24 -14.51 -1.71
N SER A 532 -12.20 -15.13 -1.05
CA SER A 532 -13.36 -15.73 -1.70
C SER A 532 -14.22 -14.72 -2.46
N GLN A 533 -14.41 -13.53 -1.89
CA GLN A 533 -15.16 -12.47 -2.57
C GLN A 533 -14.43 -11.95 -3.82
N THR A 534 -13.11 -11.78 -3.75
CA THR A 534 -12.30 -11.37 -4.89
C THR A 534 -12.37 -12.39 -6.01
N ILE A 535 -12.25 -13.69 -5.70
CA ILE A 535 -12.30 -14.78 -6.66
C ILE A 535 -13.67 -14.83 -7.35
N ARG A 536 -14.78 -14.74 -6.61
CA ARG A 536 -16.14 -14.75 -7.19
C ARG A 536 -16.35 -13.59 -8.17
N LYS A 537 -15.88 -12.40 -7.84
CA LYS A 537 -15.99 -11.22 -8.73
C LYS A 537 -15.08 -11.34 -9.95
N THR A 538 -13.87 -11.84 -9.75
CA THR A 538 -12.97 -12.15 -10.88
C THR A 538 -13.67 -13.11 -11.85
N ALA A 539 -14.21 -14.21 -11.34
CA ALA A 539 -14.93 -15.18 -12.15
C ALA A 539 -16.09 -14.54 -12.94
N PHE A 540 -16.84 -13.66 -12.30
CA PHE A 540 -17.93 -12.93 -12.95
C PHE A 540 -17.46 -12.05 -14.12
N PHE A 541 -16.42 -11.24 -13.92
CA PHE A 541 -15.92 -10.35 -14.98
C PHE A 541 -15.19 -11.10 -16.10
N TYR A 542 -14.58 -12.25 -15.81
CA TYR A 542 -13.94 -13.10 -16.84
C TYR A 542 -14.94 -13.89 -17.68
N GLY A 543 -16.18 -14.06 -17.22
CA GLY A 543 -17.29 -14.59 -18.01
C GLY A 543 -17.86 -15.90 -17.51
N PRO A 544 -18.87 -16.44 -18.22
CA PRO A 544 -19.70 -17.56 -17.78
C PRO A 544 -18.97 -18.90 -17.65
N TYR A 545 -17.75 -19.01 -18.15
CA TYR A 545 -16.95 -20.24 -18.04
C TYR A 545 -16.27 -20.39 -16.66
N ASN A 546 -16.34 -19.39 -15.77
CA ASN A 546 -15.63 -19.31 -14.50
C ASN A 546 -16.54 -19.46 -13.27
N LYS A 547 -17.42 -20.43 -13.18
CA LYS A 547 -18.37 -20.59 -12.05
C LYS A 547 -19.03 -19.27 -11.61
N PRO A 548 -19.61 -18.48 -12.49
CA PRO A 548 -20.12 -17.14 -12.21
C PRO A 548 -21.36 -17.14 -11.32
N ASP A 549 -22.03 -18.29 -11.19
CA ASP A 549 -23.23 -18.45 -10.40
C ASP A 549 -23.05 -18.09 -8.92
N GLU A 550 -21.86 -18.33 -8.37
CA GLU A 550 -21.59 -18.01 -6.96
C GLU A 550 -21.72 -16.50 -6.66
N TYR A 551 -21.31 -15.62 -7.60
CA TYR A 551 -21.50 -14.20 -7.45
C TYR A 551 -22.98 -13.82 -7.63
N LEU A 552 -23.63 -14.26 -8.70
CA LEU A 552 -25.02 -13.94 -8.97
C LEU A 552 -25.98 -14.54 -7.93
N GLN A 553 -25.65 -15.70 -7.36
CA GLN A 553 -26.38 -16.29 -6.23
C GLN A 553 -26.23 -15.51 -4.91
N SER A 554 -25.11 -14.81 -4.72
CA SER A 554 -24.95 -13.96 -3.53
C SER A 554 -25.83 -12.71 -3.54
N ILE A 555 -26.47 -12.40 -4.67
CA ILE A 555 -27.29 -11.20 -4.87
C ILE A 555 -28.75 -11.53 -4.52
N ASN A 556 -29.25 -10.90 -3.47
CA ASN A 556 -30.64 -11.07 -3.01
C ASN A 556 -31.63 -10.09 -3.67
N SER A 557 -31.17 -9.12 -4.43
CA SER A 557 -32.00 -8.09 -5.07
C SER A 557 -32.41 -8.51 -6.50
N ASN A 558 -33.65 -8.18 -6.87
CA ASN A 558 -34.16 -8.36 -8.22
C ASN A 558 -34.10 -7.08 -9.08
N LYS A 559 -33.49 -6.00 -8.54
CA LYS A 559 -33.32 -4.75 -9.29
C LYS A 559 -32.26 -4.91 -10.39
N ASN A 560 -32.32 -4.03 -11.37
CA ASN A 560 -31.35 -3.97 -12.47
C ASN A 560 -29.98 -3.50 -11.95
N PHE A 561 -28.94 -3.72 -12.75
CA PHE A 561 -27.66 -3.03 -12.60
C PHE A 561 -27.61 -1.80 -13.49
N LEU A 562 -27.07 -0.72 -12.96
CA LEU A 562 -26.66 0.45 -13.73
C LEU A 562 -25.22 0.22 -14.17
N ILE A 563 -24.89 0.53 -15.41
CA ILE A 563 -23.55 0.35 -15.97
C ILE A 563 -22.96 1.72 -16.26
N VAL A 564 -21.73 1.95 -15.77
CA VAL A 564 -20.88 3.06 -16.19
C VAL A 564 -19.79 2.49 -17.08
N SER A 565 -19.80 2.86 -18.37
CA SER A 565 -18.83 2.38 -19.32
C SER A 565 -18.02 3.54 -19.89
N VAL A 566 -16.68 3.39 -19.89
CA VAL A 566 -15.74 4.35 -20.51
C VAL A 566 -14.95 3.66 -21.62
N PRO A 567 -14.31 4.43 -22.55
CA PRO A 567 -13.41 3.86 -23.54
C PRO A 567 -12.32 3.00 -22.87
N PRO A 568 -12.15 1.73 -23.26
CA PRO A 568 -11.21 0.83 -22.60
C PRO A 568 -9.76 1.16 -23.00
N LEU A 569 -8.86 1.15 -22.02
CA LEU A 569 -7.39 1.25 -22.21
C LEU A 569 -6.74 -0.15 -22.37
N ARG A 570 -7.49 -1.20 -22.13
CA ARG A 570 -7.12 -2.60 -22.35
C ARG A 570 -8.26 -3.32 -23.12
N PRO A 571 -8.01 -4.47 -23.76
CA PRO A 571 -9.10 -5.32 -24.24
C PRO A 571 -10.09 -5.61 -23.11
N LEU A 572 -11.38 -5.58 -23.44
CA LEU A 572 -12.40 -5.94 -22.48
C LEU A 572 -12.31 -7.42 -22.14
N LEU A 573 -12.63 -7.77 -20.91
CA LEU A 573 -12.79 -9.16 -20.50
C LEU A 573 -14.05 -9.72 -21.13
N TYR A 574 -14.08 -11.04 -21.38
CA TYR A 574 -15.21 -11.66 -22.05
C TYR A 574 -16.57 -11.39 -21.37
N GLY A 575 -16.60 -11.44 -20.02
CA GLY A 575 -17.81 -11.10 -19.27
C GLY A 575 -18.21 -9.63 -19.41
N GLU A 576 -17.24 -8.71 -19.49
CA GLU A 576 -17.50 -7.29 -19.72
C GLU A 576 -18.14 -7.05 -21.09
N GLU A 577 -17.60 -7.67 -22.15
CA GLU A 577 -18.17 -7.61 -23.51
C GLU A 577 -19.58 -8.18 -23.55
N LEU A 578 -19.77 -9.33 -22.92
CA LEU A 578 -21.07 -10.01 -22.85
C LEU A 578 -22.13 -9.12 -22.16
N ILE A 579 -21.74 -8.48 -21.04
CA ILE A 579 -22.61 -7.57 -20.30
C ILE A 579 -22.98 -6.36 -21.19
N LEU A 580 -22.01 -5.69 -21.80
CA LEU A 580 -22.27 -4.52 -22.63
C LEU A 580 -23.12 -4.84 -23.84
N LYS A 581 -22.86 -5.94 -24.53
CA LYS A 581 -23.60 -6.37 -25.70
C LYS A 581 -25.09 -6.63 -25.42
N ASN A 582 -25.42 -7.01 -24.18
CA ASN A 582 -26.78 -7.36 -23.75
C ASN A 582 -27.39 -6.28 -22.82
N SER A 583 -26.85 -5.09 -22.80
CA SER A 583 -27.34 -3.97 -22.00
C SER A 583 -28.06 -2.93 -22.87
N ASP A 584 -29.03 -2.24 -22.30
CA ASP A 584 -29.74 -1.12 -22.91
C ASP A 584 -28.99 0.18 -22.62
N THR A 585 -28.64 0.93 -23.66
CA THR A 585 -28.03 2.26 -23.52
C THR A 585 -29.09 3.26 -23.08
N LEU A 586 -28.89 3.87 -21.91
CA LEU A 586 -29.78 4.90 -21.35
C LEU A 586 -29.34 6.31 -21.76
N TRP A 587 -28.05 6.54 -21.80
CA TRP A 587 -27.49 7.84 -22.13
C TRP A 587 -26.03 7.70 -22.58
N LYS A 588 -25.60 8.60 -23.49
CA LYS A 588 -24.25 8.59 -24.05
C LYS A 588 -23.65 9.99 -23.98
N HIS A 589 -22.42 10.06 -23.50
CA HIS A 589 -21.56 11.24 -23.49
C HIS A 589 -20.27 10.95 -24.27
N GLU A 590 -19.50 11.97 -24.61
CA GLU A 590 -18.23 11.81 -25.33
C GLU A 590 -17.23 10.94 -24.56
N ARG A 591 -17.20 11.06 -23.23
CA ARG A 591 -16.22 10.41 -22.35
C ARG A 591 -16.73 9.11 -21.71
N PHE A 592 -18.04 8.90 -21.61
CA PHE A 592 -18.61 7.72 -20.97
C PHE A 592 -20.06 7.45 -21.40
N MET A 593 -20.54 6.29 -21.07
CA MET A 593 -21.88 5.81 -21.40
C MET A 593 -22.54 5.24 -20.16
N ILE A 594 -23.83 5.48 -20.02
CA ILE A 594 -24.68 4.87 -18.99
C ILE A 594 -25.58 3.86 -19.66
N CYS A 595 -25.52 2.62 -19.18
CA CYS A 595 -26.38 1.54 -19.64
C CYS A 595 -27.11 0.87 -18.47
N SER A 596 -28.04 0.01 -18.78
CA SER A 596 -28.79 -0.80 -17.81
C SER A 596 -28.80 -2.25 -18.26
N ILE A 597 -28.70 -3.18 -17.29
CA ILE A 597 -28.90 -4.61 -17.56
C ILE A 597 -29.79 -5.22 -16.50
N ASN A 598 -30.74 -6.03 -16.97
CA ASN A 598 -31.64 -6.75 -16.08
C ASN A 598 -30.95 -7.94 -15.44
N ILE A 599 -31.20 -8.19 -14.14
CA ILE A 599 -30.60 -9.30 -13.39
C ILE A 599 -30.94 -10.67 -13.98
N ASP A 600 -32.19 -10.86 -14.51
CA ASP A 600 -32.58 -12.11 -15.10
C ASP A 600 -31.89 -12.35 -16.44
N THR A 601 -31.61 -11.29 -17.19
CA THR A 601 -30.78 -11.35 -18.40
C THR A 601 -29.37 -11.81 -18.04
N LEU A 602 -28.75 -11.21 -17.00
CA LEU A 602 -27.44 -11.63 -16.50
C LEU A 602 -27.45 -13.13 -16.10
N LYS A 603 -28.41 -13.55 -15.31
CA LYS A 603 -28.55 -14.96 -14.89
C LYS A 603 -28.67 -15.89 -16.09
N LYS A 604 -29.43 -15.51 -17.11
CA LYS A 604 -29.56 -16.31 -18.36
C LYS A 604 -28.23 -16.37 -19.14
N LEU A 605 -27.54 -15.22 -19.29
CA LEU A 605 -26.26 -15.17 -19.99
C LEU A 605 -25.21 -16.06 -19.32
N TYR A 606 -25.21 -16.10 -18.02
CA TYR A 606 -24.24 -16.89 -17.25
C TYR A 606 -24.66 -18.37 -17.07
N ALA A 607 -25.93 -18.68 -17.25
CA ALA A 607 -26.40 -20.04 -17.30
C ALA A 607 -26.00 -20.78 -18.62
N ILE A 608 -25.69 -20.04 -19.69
CA ILE A 608 -25.32 -20.62 -21.04
C ILE A 608 -23.99 -21.38 -20.96
N GLY A 609 -23.12 -21.12 -20.00
CA GLY A 609 -21.89 -21.93 -19.79
C GLY A 609 -22.14 -23.42 -19.55
N SER A 610 -23.40 -23.83 -19.30
CA SER A 610 -23.83 -25.22 -19.12
C SER A 610 -24.58 -25.83 -20.30
N GLN A 611 -24.88 -25.05 -21.36
CA GLN A 611 -25.72 -25.51 -22.49
C GLN A 611 -25.00 -25.42 -23.84
N ASP A 612 -24.92 -26.57 -24.45
CA ASP A 612 -24.87 -26.89 -25.90
C ASP A 612 -23.74 -26.23 -26.75
N ASP A 613 -22.53 -26.77 -26.59
CA ASP A 613 -21.42 -26.57 -27.54
C ASP A 613 -21.47 -27.50 -28.76
N SER A 614 -22.64 -28.02 -29.15
CA SER A 614 -22.77 -28.97 -30.27
C SER A 614 -22.48 -28.37 -31.65
N LEU A 615 -22.29 -27.03 -31.73
CA LEU A 615 -22.16 -26.30 -33.01
C LEU A 615 -20.78 -25.63 -33.22
N LEU A 616 -19.81 -25.79 -32.32
CA LEU A 616 -18.51 -25.14 -32.47
C LEU A 616 -17.47 -26.12 -33.07
N SER A 617 -16.85 -25.72 -34.18
CA SER A 617 -15.69 -26.43 -34.71
C SER A 617 -14.52 -26.23 -33.74
N ALA A 618 -14.03 -27.32 -33.16
CA ALA A 618 -12.85 -27.27 -32.30
C ALA A 618 -11.59 -27.10 -33.14
N ALA A 619 -10.78 -26.07 -32.84
CA ALA A 619 -9.44 -25.96 -33.38
C ALA A 619 -8.49 -26.97 -32.72
N ALA A 620 -7.34 -27.23 -33.34
CA ALA A 620 -6.29 -28.00 -32.70
C ALA A 620 -5.44 -27.10 -31.79
N PRO A 621 -5.07 -27.56 -30.58
CA PRO A 621 -4.20 -26.78 -29.70
C PRO A 621 -2.80 -26.65 -30.33
N LEU A 622 -2.15 -25.50 -30.10
CA LEU A 622 -0.73 -25.29 -30.44
C LEU A 622 0.15 -26.18 -29.57
N LEU A 623 -0.28 -26.43 -28.34
CA LEU A 623 0.37 -27.30 -27.38
C LEU A 623 -0.67 -27.81 -26.38
N TRP A 624 -0.63 -29.13 -26.09
CA TRP A 624 -1.40 -29.74 -25.02
C TRP A 624 -0.59 -30.79 -24.27
N GLN A 625 -0.61 -30.72 -22.95
CA GLN A 625 0.03 -31.68 -22.05
C GLN A 625 -0.88 -31.95 -20.85
N ASP A 626 -1.38 -33.14 -20.69
CA ASP A 626 -2.29 -33.52 -19.61
C ASP A 626 -1.65 -34.41 -18.52
N PHE A 627 -0.37 -34.73 -18.67
CA PHE A 627 0.39 -35.58 -17.74
C PHE A 627 -0.25 -36.95 -17.46
N SER A 628 -1.09 -37.45 -18.34
CA SER A 628 -1.83 -38.69 -18.16
C SER A 628 -0.96 -39.92 -17.96
N GLU A 629 0.30 -39.91 -18.40
CA GLU A 629 1.31 -40.96 -18.18
C GLU A 629 2.09 -40.82 -16.87
N GLY A 630 1.76 -39.80 -16.04
CA GLY A 630 2.45 -39.51 -14.76
C GLY A 630 2.05 -40.47 -13.65
N ASN A 631 3.02 -40.81 -12.80
CA ASN A 631 2.85 -41.74 -11.66
C ASN A 631 2.16 -41.13 -10.41
N ASN A 632 1.62 -39.93 -10.47
CA ASN A 632 1.07 -39.25 -9.32
C ASN A 632 -0.46 -39.26 -9.28
N SER A 633 -0.98 -39.42 -8.09
CA SER A 633 -2.40 -39.53 -7.77
C SER A 633 -3.17 -38.23 -8.04
N SER A 634 -4.28 -38.34 -8.77
CA SER A 634 -5.34 -37.32 -8.96
C SER A 634 -4.89 -35.97 -9.50
N GLY A 635 -4.84 -35.85 -10.82
CA GLY A 635 -4.89 -34.60 -11.55
C GLY A 635 -6.17 -33.79 -11.27
N TYR A 636 -6.30 -32.59 -11.81
CA TYR A 636 -7.48 -31.74 -11.59
C TYR A 636 -8.76 -32.41 -12.17
N PHE A 637 -8.74 -32.78 -13.43
CA PHE A 637 -9.83 -33.52 -14.10
C PHE A 637 -9.33 -34.75 -14.87
N THR A 638 -8.04 -34.83 -15.09
CA THR A 638 -7.38 -35.91 -15.81
C THR A 638 -6.62 -36.82 -14.84
N ALA A 639 -6.12 -37.97 -15.34
CA ALA A 639 -5.56 -39.02 -14.51
C ALA A 639 -4.05 -38.85 -14.22
N GLY A 640 -3.55 -37.63 -14.08
CA GLY A 640 -2.12 -37.43 -13.80
C GLY A 640 -1.80 -36.01 -13.48
N THR A 641 -0.61 -35.79 -12.94
CA THR A 641 -0.04 -34.45 -12.68
C THR A 641 1.45 -34.47 -12.98
N SER A 642 2.05 -33.30 -13.13
CA SER A 642 3.49 -33.19 -13.09
C SER A 642 4.06 -33.79 -11.81
N PRO A 643 5.35 -34.14 -11.76
CA PRO A 643 6.06 -34.39 -10.51
C PRO A 643 5.91 -33.21 -9.55
N LEU A 644 6.10 -33.45 -8.26
CA LEU A 644 6.16 -32.37 -7.26
C LEU A 644 7.33 -31.45 -7.57
N LEU A 645 7.05 -30.17 -7.76
CA LEU A 645 8.03 -29.14 -8.10
C LEU A 645 8.39 -28.37 -6.82
N ASP A 646 9.67 -28.44 -6.40
CA ASP A 646 10.19 -27.63 -5.30
C ASP A 646 10.79 -26.35 -5.88
N LEU A 647 10.13 -25.22 -5.66
CA LEU A 647 10.43 -23.95 -6.29
C LEU A 647 11.62 -23.17 -5.66
N LYS A 648 12.50 -23.81 -4.92
CA LYS A 648 13.72 -23.15 -4.36
C LYS A 648 14.63 -22.57 -5.43
N GLN A 649 14.58 -23.15 -6.62
CA GLN A 649 15.33 -22.74 -7.81
C GLN A 649 14.35 -22.74 -8.99
N PRO A 650 14.65 -22.03 -10.10
CA PRO A 650 13.83 -22.18 -11.30
C PRO A 650 13.71 -23.65 -11.67
N VAL A 651 12.48 -24.15 -11.65
CA VAL A 651 12.18 -25.56 -11.95
C VAL A 651 11.52 -25.62 -13.32
N LEU A 652 12.10 -26.40 -14.21
CA LEU A 652 11.51 -26.71 -15.50
C LEU A 652 10.23 -27.51 -15.28
N ALA A 653 9.08 -26.88 -15.61
CA ALA A 653 7.78 -27.51 -15.54
C ALA A 653 7.46 -28.32 -16.79
N ALA A 654 7.78 -27.79 -17.97
CA ALA A 654 7.63 -28.45 -19.25
C ALA A 654 8.55 -27.83 -20.29
N GLU A 655 9.06 -28.67 -21.21
CA GLU A 655 9.68 -28.25 -22.45
C GLU A 655 9.02 -29.02 -23.57
N LEU A 656 8.30 -28.35 -24.44
CA LEU A 656 7.38 -28.96 -25.37
C LEU A 656 7.53 -28.35 -26.75
N PRO A 657 7.50 -29.20 -27.82
CA PRO A 657 7.49 -28.71 -29.20
C PRO A 657 6.16 -28.01 -29.49
N LEU A 658 6.22 -26.93 -30.24
CA LEU A 658 5.04 -26.25 -30.75
C LEU A 658 4.53 -26.95 -32.01
N ASN A 659 3.23 -27.24 -32.05
CA ASN A 659 2.60 -28.05 -33.14
C ASN A 659 2.33 -27.23 -34.41
N TYR A 660 3.13 -26.21 -34.71
CA TYR A 660 2.92 -25.38 -35.89
C TYR A 660 4.21 -24.75 -36.42
N LYS A 661 4.19 -24.32 -37.68
CA LYS A 661 5.26 -23.56 -38.32
C LYS A 661 4.70 -22.21 -38.74
N PRO A 662 4.79 -21.17 -37.95
CA PRO A 662 4.24 -19.89 -38.32
C PRO A 662 5.12 -19.16 -39.33
N ASP A 663 4.49 -18.46 -40.24
CA ASP A 663 5.14 -17.49 -41.13
C ASP A 663 5.25 -16.12 -40.49
N SER A 664 4.59 -15.90 -39.33
CA SER A 664 4.55 -14.67 -38.56
C SER A 664 4.36 -14.98 -37.07
N SER A 665 4.67 -14.01 -36.20
CA SER A 665 4.37 -14.13 -34.76
C SER A 665 2.87 -14.30 -34.53
N ILE A 666 2.51 -15.10 -33.52
CA ILE A 666 1.11 -15.41 -33.18
C ILE A 666 0.79 -14.93 -31.76
N GLU A 667 -0.33 -14.23 -31.61
CA GLU A 667 -0.95 -14.02 -30.30
C GLU A 667 -1.59 -15.32 -29.83
N ALA A 668 -1.11 -15.84 -28.71
CA ALA A 668 -1.56 -17.09 -28.12
C ALA A 668 -1.94 -16.89 -26.64
N GLU A 669 -2.77 -17.79 -26.14
CA GLU A 669 -3.08 -17.89 -24.71
C GLU A 669 -2.45 -19.17 -24.16
N ILE A 670 -1.66 -19.04 -23.10
CA ILE A 670 -1.18 -20.17 -22.30
C ILE A 670 -2.05 -20.30 -21.06
N SER A 671 -2.40 -21.52 -20.70
CA SER A 671 -3.10 -21.84 -19.47
C SER A 671 -2.65 -23.17 -18.89
N PHE A 672 -2.67 -23.30 -17.55
CA PHE A 672 -2.46 -24.57 -16.86
C PHE A 672 -3.08 -24.52 -15.47
N TRP A 673 -3.47 -25.67 -14.97
CA TRP A 673 -3.89 -25.84 -13.59
C TRP A 673 -2.68 -26.12 -12.69
N TYR A 674 -2.67 -25.52 -11.50
CA TYR A 674 -1.64 -25.77 -10.51
C TYR A 674 -2.25 -25.94 -9.12
N SER A 675 -1.65 -26.80 -8.30
CA SER A 675 -2.04 -26.99 -6.91
C SER A 675 -0.88 -26.70 -5.97
N ASP A 676 -1.11 -25.82 -4.99
CA ASP A 676 -0.18 -25.57 -3.89
C ASP A 676 -0.48 -26.50 -2.72
N ILE A 677 0.41 -27.46 -2.49
CA ILE A 677 0.28 -28.45 -1.42
C ILE A 677 0.66 -27.85 -0.06
N SER A 678 1.27 -26.67 -0.02
CA SER A 678 1.78 -26.06 1.20
C SER A 678 0.72 -25.37 2.08
N GLN A 679 -0.53 -25.36 1.72
CA GLN A 679 -1.72 -24.88 2.47
C GLN A 679 -1.82 -23.38 2.75
N ASP A 680 -0.96 -22.51 2.22
CA ASP A 680 -1.03 -21.07 2.50
C ASP A 680 -1.96 -20.28 1.55
N GLY A 681 -2.59 -20.94 0.60
CA GLY A 681 -3.65 -20.37 -0.27
C GLY A 681 -3.21 -19.30 -1.25
N LEU A 682 -1.93 -18.94 -1.30
CA LEU A 682 -1.38 -17.91 -2.17
C LEU A 682 -0.10 -18.40 -2.83
N LEU A 683 -0.24 -18.84 -4.07
CA LEU A 683 0.90 -19.16 -4.91
C LEU A 683 1.65 -17.89 -5.31
N ARG A 684 2.74 -17.64 -4.63
CA ARG A 684 3.64 -16.52 -4.88
C ARG A 684 4.83 -17.00 -5.68
N GLY A 685 4.57 -17.33 -6.94
CA GLY A 685 5.60 -17.70 -7.88
C GLY A 685 5.42 -16.93 -9.18
N SER A 686 6.38 -17.07 -10.07
CA SER A 686 6.34 -16.57 -11.43
C SER A 686 6.43 -17.71 -12.42
N CYS A 687 5.75 -17.56 -13.54
CA CYS A 687 5.89 -18.40 -14.71
C CYS A 687 6.85 -17.72 -15.67
N GLU A 688 7.94 -18.39 -15.98
CA GLU A 688 8.90 -18.01 -17.00
C GLU A 688 8.63 -18.81 -18.26
N ILE A 689 8.54 -18.14 -19.37
CA ILE A 689 8.35 -18.75 -20.69
C ILE A 689 9.52 -18.35 -21.57
N VAL A 690 10.22 -19.36 -22.10
CA VAL A 690 11.35 -19.17 -23.00
C VAL A 690 11.02 -19.82 -24.34
N PHE A 691 11.13 -19.07 -25.42
CA PHE A 691 10.94 -19.59 -26.79
C PHE A 691 12.28 -19.95 -27.40
N LEU A 692 12.35 -21.13 -28.04
CA LEU A 692 13.54 -21.68 -28.62
C LEU A 692 13.35 -21.91 -30.12
N ASP A 693 14.38 -21.63 -30.92
CA ASP A 693 14.44 -21.95 -32.34
C ASP A 693 14.78 -23.45 -32.60
N SER A 694 14.99 -23.84 -33.89
CA SER A 694 15.42 -25.18 -34.26
C SER A 694 16.77 -25.61 -33.74
N ASP A 695 17.61 -24.64 -33.37
CA ASP A 695 18.99 -24.87 -32.90
C ASP A 695 19.07 -24.75 -31.37
N ASN A 696 17.93 -24.64 -30.68
CA ASN A 696 17.78 -24.43 -29.23
C ASN A 696 18.34 -23.08 -28.73
N ASN A 697 18.44 -22.06 -29.59
CA ASN A 697 18.77 -20.73 -29.16
C ASN A 697 17.53 -20.02 -28.60
N VAL A 698 17.71 -19.21 -27.55
CA VAL A 698 16.64 -18.40 -27.00
C VAL A 698 16.33 -17.22 -27.92
N ILE A 699 15.10 -17.17 -28.40
CA ILE A 699 14.61 -16.13 -29.33
C ILE A 699 13.49 -15.28 -28.74
N GLY A 700 12.98 -15.65 -27.58
CA GLY A 700 11.95 -14.88 -26.86
C GLY A 700 11.87 -15.29 -25.40
N TYR A 701 11.41 -14.35 -24.58
CA TYR A 701 11.34 -14.51 -23.14
C TYR A 701 10.13 -13.77 -22.57
N ASP A 702 9.39 -14.40 -21.66
CA ASP A 702 8.29 -13.80 -20.91
C ASP A 702 8.34 -14.27 -19.45
N LEU A 703 8.08 -13.36 -18.51
CA LEU A 703 8.10 -13.65 -17.08
C LEU A 703 6.96 -12.93 -16.38
N GLU A 704 6.09 -13.67 -15.70
CA GLU A 704 4.98 -13.05 -14.99
C GLU A 704 4.55 -13.82 -13.74
N ASN A 705 3.97 -13.11 -12.80
CA ASN A 705 3.49 -13.69 -11.54
C ASN A 705 2.26 -14.58 -11.72
N LEU A 706 2.28 -15.76 -11.09
CA LEU A 706 1.17 -16.71 -11.13
C LEU A 706 -0.12 -16.13 -10.56
N TYR A 707 -0.05 -15.50 -9.39
CA TYR A 707 -1.21 -14.96 -8.69
C TYR A 707 -1.91 -13.81 -9.42
N ARG A 708 -1.19 -13.07 -10.28
CA ARG A 708 -1.78 -11.98 -11.09
C ARG A 708 -2.61 -12.50 -12.25
N ASN A 709 -2.35 -13.71 -12.68
CA ASN A 709 -2.95 -14.32 -13.86
C ASN A 709 -3.83 -15.53 -13.51
N MET A 710 -4.25 -15.68 -12.27
CA MET A 710 -5.15 -16.73 -11.83
C MET A 710 -6.60 -16.39 -12.21
N ARG A 711 -7.25 -17.23 -12.99
CA ARG A 711 -8.59 -16.98 -13.51
C ARG A 711 -9.70 -17.76 -12.79
N GLN A 712 -9.35 -18.89 -12.20
CA GLN A 712 -10.29 -19.72 -11.46
C GLN A 712 -9.57 -20.38 -10.28
N ILE A 713 -10.30 -20.61 -9.17
CA ILE A 713 -9.89 -21.50 -8.10
C ILE A 713 -10.98 -22.55 -7.91
N ASP A 714 -10.58 -23.81 -7.81
CA ASP A 714 -11.43 -24.93 -7.48
C ASP A 714 -10.74 -25.83 -6.46
N GLY A 715 -11.20 -25.77 -5.21
CA GLY A 715 -10.54 -26.44 -4.10
C GLY A 715 -9.11 -25.92 -3.88
N THR A 716 -8.11 -26.81 -4.02
CA THR A 716 -6.69 -26.48 -3.93
C THR A 716 -6.05 -26.14 -5.27
N TRP A 717 -6.82 -26.18 -6.36
CA TRP A 717 -6.34 -25.92 -7.70
C TRP A 717 -6.65 -24.51 -8.17
N GLY A 718 -5.66 -23.85 -8.79
CA GLY A 718 -5.80 -22.57 -9.47
C GLY A 718 -5.54 -22.69 -10.96
N LEU A 719 -6.32 -22.00 -11.80
CA LEU A 719 -6.10 -21.89 -13.23
C LEU A 719 -5.31 -20.64 -13.55
N TYR A 720 -4.09 -20.80 -14.03
CA TYR A 720 -3.29 -19.73 -14.62
C TYR A 720 -3.68 -19.54 -16.09
N VAL A 721 -3.87 -18.29 -16.52
CA VAL A 721 -4.17 -17.95 -17.92
C VAL A 721 -3.48 -16.66 -18.30
N ARG A 722 -2.72 -16.65 -19.40
CA ARG A 722 -2.02 -15.47 -19.88
C ARG A 722 -1.94 -15.42 -21.41
N ASN A 723 -2.08 -14.23 -21.97
CA ASN A 723 -1.79 -13.99 -23.38
C ASN A 723 -0.29 -13.75 -23.57
N ILE A 724 0.29 -14.37 -24.58
CA ILE A 724 1.70 -14.32 -24.94
C ILE A 724 1.83 -14.10 -26.46
N LEU A 725 2.97 -13.55 -26.86
CA LEU A 725 3.32 -13.44 -28.29
C LEU A 725 4.38 -14.50 -28.60
N ILE A 726 4.01 -15.48 -29.42
CA ILE A 726 4.94 -16.54 -29.86
C ILE A 726 5.69 -16.03 -31.09
N PRO A 727 7.05 -15.95 -31.05
CA PRO A 727 7.86 -15.56 -32.20
C PRO A 727 7.70 -16.50 -33.40
N ALA A 728 7.80 -15.99 -34.63
CA ALA A 728 7.65 -16.76 -35.86
C ALA A 728 8.64 -17.94 -35.99
N GLU A 729 9.86 -17.77 -35.46
CA GLU A 729 10.91 -18.78 -35.53
C GLU A 729 10.85 -19.79 -34.40
N ALA A 730 9.94 -19.63 -33.41
CA ALA A 730 9.83 -20.55 -32.29
C ALA A 730 9.46 -21.97 -32.74
N ARG A 731 10.16 -22.97 -32.23
CA ARG A 731 9.91 -24.40 -32.48
C ARG A 731 9.61 -25.17 -31.22
N SER A 732 10.08 -24.68 -30.09
CA SER A 732 9.70 -25.20 -28.80
C SER A 732 9.54 -24.06 -27.77
N MET A 733 8.82 -24.42 -26.72
CA MET A 733 8.57 -23.52 -25.59
C MET A 733 8.95 -24.24 -24.30
N ARG A 734 9.74 -23.54 -23.48
CA ARG A 734 10.12 -24.01 -22.16
C ARG A 734 9.36 -23.20 -21.12
N ILE A 735 8.65 -23.88 -20.24
CA ILE A 735 7.89 -23.29 -19.13
C ILE A 735 8.61 -23.64 -17.85
N SER A 736 9.07 -22.63 -17.11
CA SER A 736 9.69 -22.79 -15.80
C SER A 736 8.90 -22.04 -14.75
N LEU A 737 8.84 -22.60 -13.53
CA LEU A 737 8.25 -21.93 -12.38
C LEU A 737 9.35 -21.50 -11.44
N ILE A 738 9.23 -20.26 -10.95
CA ILE A 738 10.23 -19.61 -10.11
C ILE A 738 9.54 -19.05 -8.88
N HIS A 739 10.14 -19.22 -7.71
CA HIS A 739 9.67 -18.63 -6.48
C HIS A 739 10.63 -17.53 -6.01
N TYR A 740 10.11 -16.32 -5.79
CA TYR A 740 10.90 -15.17 -5.34
C TYR A 740 10.77 -14.90 -3.84
N GLU A 741 9.90 -15.60 -3.14
CA GLU A 741 9.63 -15.39 -1.71
C GLU A 741 10.08 -16.56 -0.85
N LEU A 742 10.12 -16.32 0.43
CA LEU A 742 10.84 -17.00 1.50
C LEU A 742 10.40 -18.43 1.82
N LYS A 743 9.27 -18.90 1.32
CA LYS A 743 8.77 -20.24 1.61
C LYS A 743 8.89 -21.15 0.38
N ILE A 744 9.37 -22.33 0.64
CA ILE A 744 9.38 -23.39 -0.36
C ILE A 744 7.95 -23.83 -0.58
N ASN A 745 7.42 -23.52 -1.73
CA ASN A 745 6.15 -24.06 -2.17
C ASN A 745 6.43 -25.30 -3.00
N ILE A 746 5.83 -26.41 -2.60
CA ILE A 746 5.79 -27.62 -3.41
C ILE A 746 4.48 -27.56 -4.20
N ILE A 747 4.56 -27.47 -5.50
CA ILE A 747 3.41 -27.42 -6.37
C ILE A 747 3.39 -28.58 -7.34
N THR A 748 2.21 -28.87 -7.86
CA THR A 748 2.02 -29.70 -9.06
C THR A 748 1.29 -28.89 -10.11
N ILE A 749 1.50 -29.21 -11.36
CA ILE A 749 0.75 -28.65 -12.48
C ILE A 749 0.05 -29.75 -13.28
N ASP A 750 -1.03 -29.35 -13.95
CA ASP A 750 -1.83 -30.24 -14.79
C ASP A 750 -2.40 -29.43 -15.96
N ASN A 751 -2.69 -30.15 -17.07
CA ASN A 751 -3.40 -29.60 -18.21
C ASN A 751 -2.80 -28.31 -18.80
N ILE A 752 -1.54 -28.36 -19.27
CA ILE A 752 -0.95 -27.22 -19.98
C ILE A 752 -1.58 -27.14 -21.38
N LEU A 753 -2.21 -26.00 -21.68
CA LEU A 753 -2.79 -25.68 -22.96
C LEU A 753 -2.21 -24.40 -23.53
N VAL A 754 -1.77 -24.41 -24.78
CA VAL A 754 -1.48 -23.21 -25.57
C VAL A 754 -2.37 -23.24 -26.81
N ARG A 755 -3.09 -22.13 -27.03
CA ARG A 755 -4.01 -21.97 -28.18
C ARG A 755 -3.80 -20.60 -28.82
N ALA A 756 -4.11 -20.42 -30.07
CA ALA A 756 -4.26 -19.09 -30.64
C ALA A 756 -5.44 -18.37 -29.96
N VAL A 757 -5.31 -17.06 -29.71
CA VAL A 757 -6.30 -16.29 -28.92
C VAL A 757 -7.73 -16.45 -29.52
N ASN A 758 -7.85 -16.50 -30.84
CA ASN A 758 -9.15 -16.59 -31.55
C ASN A 758 -9.68 -18.00 -31.72
N ASP A 759 -8.96 -19.03 -31.29
CA ASP A 759 -9.36 -20.43 -31.49
C ASP A 759 -9.99 -20.98 -30.21
N ASP A 760 -11.15 -21.62 -30.33
CA ASP A 760 -11.72 -22.38 -29.21
C ASP A 760 -11.24 -23.83 -29.24
N ILE A 761 -10.67 -24.28 -28.13
CA ILE A 761 -10.25 -25.67 -27.93
C ILE A 761 -11.29 -26.37 -27.08
N ILE A 762 -11.89 -27.41 -27.63
CA ILE A 762 -12.90 -28.20 -26.93
C ILE A 762 -12.44 -29.67 -26.86
N MET A 763 -12.41 -30.21 -25.64
CA MET A 763 -12.11 -31.61 -25.37
C MET A 763 -13.22 -32.25 -24.55
N ARG A 764 -13.43 -33.56 -24.75
CA ARG A 764 -14.54 -34.29 -24.10
C ARG A 764 -14.04 -35.60 -23.51
N GLY A 765 -14.23 -35.74 -22.20
CA GLY A 765 -14.08 -36.99 -21.47
C GLY A 765 -15.43 -37.68 -21.24
N GLU A 766 -15.44 -38.79 -20.55
CA GLU A 766 -16.68 -39.54 -20.26
C GLU A 766 -17.63 -38.74 -19.36
N THR A 767 -17.11 -38.11 -18.32
CA THR A 767 -17.87 -37.41 -17.26
C THR A 767 -17.70 -35.90 -17.27
N TRP A 768 -16.87 -35.34 -18.15
CA TRP A 768 -16.57 -33.95 -18.25
C TRP A 768 -16.41 -33.47 -19.70
N TYR A 769 -16.47 -32.19 -19.90
CA TYR A 769 -15.95 -31.51 -21.08
C TYR A 769 -15.10 -30.32 -20.70
N MET A 770 -14.19 -29.91 -21.54
CA MET A 770 -13.31 -28.79 -21.38
C MET A 770 -13.47 -27.83 -22.55
N LYS A 771 -13.54 -26.52 -22.24
CA LYS A 771 -13.38 -25.44 -23.23
C LYS A 771 -12.28 -24.53 -22.77
N ASN A 772 -11.22 -24.35 -23.57
CA ASN A 772 -10.10 -23.43 -23.29
C ASN A 772 -9.51 -23.60 -21.87
N ASN A 773 -9.31 -24.85 -21.47
CA ASN A 773 -8.84 -25.27 -20.16
C ASN A 773 -9.80 -25.04 -18.97
N TYR A 774 -11.05 -24.62 -19.23
CA TYR A 774 -12.13 -24.62 -18.23
C TYR A 774 -12.89 -25.92 -18.27
N PHE A 775 -12.93 -26.61 -17.13
CA PHE A 775 -13.56 -27.93 -17.03
C PHE A 775 -14.96 -27.87 -16.45
N TYR A 776 -15.87 -28.64 -17.04
CA TYR A 776 -17.28 -28.75 -16.66
C TYR A 776 -17.67 -30.19 -16.46
N LYS A 777 -18.41 -30.49 -15.41
CA LYS A 777 -19.01 -31.83 -15.24
C LYS A 777 -20.21 -31.97 -16.18
N LYS A 778 -20.29 -33.09 -16.89
CA LYS A 778 -21.50 -33.41 -17.65
C LYS A 778 -22.65 -33.63 -16.67
N ILE A 779 -23.72 -32.85 -16.82
CA ILE A 779 -24.96 -33.10 -16.10
C ILE A 779 -25.55 -34.38 -16.72
N LYS A 780 -25.72 -35.44 -15.92
CA LYS A 780 -26.33 -36.69 -16.35
C LYS A 780 -27.79 -36.50 -16.64
#